data_9c311bbce63170ed240bd02a036fecf0
#
_entry.id   9c311bbce63170ed240bd02a036fecf0
#
_cell.length_a   1.000
_cell.length_b   1.000
_cell.length_c   1.000
_cell.angle_alpha   90.00
_cell.angle_beta   90.00
_cell.angle_gamma   90.00
#
_symmetry.space_group_name_H-M   'P 1'
#
loop_
_entity.id
_entity.type
_entity.pdbx_description
1 polymer ?
#
loop_
_entity_poly.entity_id
_entity_poly.type
_entity_poly.pdbx_seq_one_letter_code
_entity_poly.pdbx_strand_id
1 'polypeptide(L)'
;MNAAAEWLETDGLGGYAMGRADGIRTRRYHALLAVSRTPPTERMTLVNGIDAWVETEGGSFAISSQRYTPDVTHPDGAARLVSFTTSPWPTWRYRLPNGLEVMQELVVSHGSPLVALAWTLSAPIAATLVVRPLLSVRDTHYSTHENGAFNFAARVVGSRIDWRPYEGLPSVTAVTSGEFVPDPTWYRNFQYDEERARGLEFVEDLASPGCFRFALGNERAVLAFGSDTDGASHLLDSRAQSLWEQVAKAERARRASFPSPLHRAADAYLVRRGLYEGRTIVAGYPWFTDWGRDTFIALRGLCIAGDRLADARAILLEWAQHVDEGMLPNFFPEGGVAAEYNSVDASLWYVIAVHDYLRAIEASRQANAADDATLGRAVTAIIAGFAAGTRFGIRVSGDGLLAAGVAGVQLTWMDAKVGDWVVTPRIGKPVEIQALWINALRIAARWEPQWLELAENAQRSFVARFWDETSGSLFDVVDVDHRPGVVDRSMRPNQLLAAGGLPWSVLDDAKALRVVLRCESQLWTPAGLRSLAPDDAAYVGQYGGDMRQRDGSYHQGTIWPWLAGAFIEGWVRVHGSTEDAKCQARTRFLAPLLAHYEPSAPGHLGEIADGDAPHVPNGCPFQAWSVGEALRLTESLRVSPSRKEAERPSRRRSVAVHGST
;
A
#
# COMPACT_ATOMS: atom_id res chain seq x y z
N MET A 1 -7.05 -20.09 10.22
CA MET A 1 -7.39 -19.09 9.17
C MET A 1 -8.10 -17.92 9.84
N ASN A 2 -7.65 -16.70 9.61
CA ASN A 2 -8.41 -15.51 10.02
C ASN A 2 -9.47 -15.19 8.95
N ALA A 3 -10.74 -15.41 9.27
CA ALA A 3 -11.86 -15.17 8.36
C ALA A 3 -12.00 -13.69 7.96
N ALA A 4 -11.54 -12.79 8.81
CA ALA A 4 -11.55 -11.35 8.58
C ALA A 4 -10.33 -10.82 7.80
N ALA A 5 -9.35 -11.67 7.46
CA ALA A 5 -8.19 -11.26 6.68
C ALA A 5 -8.61 -10.65 5.35
N GLU A 6 -8.06 -9.49 5.01
CA GLU A 6 -8.28 -8.85 3.71
C GLU A 6 -7.21 -9.30 2.71
N TRP A 7 -7.60 -9.48 1.46
CA TRP A 7 -6.71 -9.84 0.36
C TRP A 7 -6.80 -8.82 -0.76
N LEU A 8 -5.69 -8.67 -1.50
CA LEU A 8 -5.56 -7.73 -2.61
C LEU A 8 -4.90 -8.41 -3.80
N GLU A 9 -5.45 -8.19 -4.98
CA GLU A 9 -4.85 -8.50 -6.28
C GLU A 9 -4.96 -7.29 -7.18
N THR A 10 -3.85 -6.84 -7.77
CA THR A 10 -3.80 -5.62 -8.57
C THR A 10 -3.50 -5.92 -10.03
N ASP A 11 -4.01 -5.07 -10.92
CA ASP A 11 -3.83 -5.20 -12.36
C ASP A 11 -2.59 -4.44 -12.90
N GLY A 12 -1.86 -3.69 -12.07
CA GLY A 12 -0.73 -2.86 -12.49
C GLY A 12 -1.14 -1.57 -13.23
N LEU A 13 -2.45 -1.27 -13.27
CA LEU A 13 -3.01 -0.06 -13.88
C LEU A 13 -3.66 0.87 -12.83
N GLY A 14 -3.69 0.45 -11.57
CA GLY A 14 -4.40 1.11 -10.49
C GLY A 14 -5.74 0.46 -10.16
N GLY A 15 -6.24 -0.43 -11.00
CA GLY A 15 -7.39 -1.28 -10.73
C GLY A 15 -7.02 -2.49 -9.85
N TYR A 16 -8.03 -3.12 -9.26
CA TYR A 16 -7.82 -4.23 -8.33
C TYR A 16 -9.04 -5.14 -8.18
N ALA A 17 -8.81 -6.33 -7.62
CA ALA A 17 -9.78 -7.13 -6.89
C ALA A 17 -9.37 -7.18 -5.41
N MET A 18 -10.33 -7.01 -4.51
CA MET A 18 -10.10 -6.95 -3.07
C MET A 18 -11.33 -7.47 -2.31
N GLY A 19 -11.10 -8.17 -1.22
CA GLY A 19 -12.15 -8.65 -0.35
C GLY A 19 -11.61 -9.28 0.92
N ARG A 20 -12.52 -9.94 1.68
CA ARG A 20 -12.16 -10.72 2.87
C ARG A 20 -12.07 -12.22 2.56
N ALA A 21 -11.33 -12.93 3.40
CA ALA A 21 -11.20 -14.38 3.30
C ALA A 21 -12.54 -15.13 3.41
N ASP A 22 -13.48 -14.60 4.22
CA ASP A 22 -14.83 -15.17 4.36
C ASP A 22 -15.79 -14.81 3.20
N GLY A 23 -15.34 -13.97 2.26
CA GLY A 23 -16.13 -13.50 1.13
C GLY A 23 -17.15 -12.40 1.47
N ILE A 24 -17.32 -12.03 2.75
CA ILE A 24 -18.24 -10.97 3.17
C ILE A 24 -17.63 -9.60 2.89
N ARG A 25 -18.33 -8.77 2.15
CA ARG A 25 -17.88 -7.39 1.88
C ARG A 25 -18.21 -6.50 3.07
N THR A 26 -17.19 -5.94 3.69
CA THR A 26 -17.30 -5.02 4.84
C THR A 26 -16.91 -3.60 4.48
N ARG A 27 -16.34 -3.38 3.29
CA ARG A 27 -15.99 -2.06 2.75
C ARG A 27 -16.70 -1.81 1.43
N ARG A 28 -17.12 -0.58 1.16
CA ARG A 28 -17.63 -0.17 -0.17
C ARG A 28 -16.58 -0.38 -1.28
N TYR A 29 -15.32 -0.45 -0.89
CA TYR A 29 -14.16 -0.68 -1.77
C TYR A 29 -13.92 -2.15 -2.11
N HIS A 30 -14.53 -3.11 -1.40
CA HIS A 30 -14.44 -4.52 -1.75
C HIS A 30 -15.11 -4.77 -3.09
N ALA A 31 -14.34 -5.25 -4.05
CA ALA A 31 -14.77 -5.47 -5.42
C ALA A 31 -14.08 -6.69 -6.03
N LEU A 32 -14.75 -7.36 -6.96
CA LEU A 32 -14.12 -8.34 -7.86
C LEU A 32 -13.44 -7.65 -9.03
N LEU A 33 -13.99 -6.52 -9.50
CA LEU A 33 -13.38 -5.73 -10.57
C LEU A 33 -13.57 -4.24 -10.27
N ALA A 34 -12.51 -3.62 -9.79
CA ALA A 34 -12.32 -2.18 -9.79
C ALA A 34 -11.31 -1.82 -10.89
N VAL A 35 -11.63 -0.85 -11.72
CA VAL A 35 -10.78 -0.42 -12.84
C VAL A 35 -10.38 1.04 -12.69
N SER A 36 -9.23 1.41 -13.23
CA SER A 36 -8.82 2.81 -13.39
C SER A 36 -9.11 3.27 -14.82
N ARG A 37 -9.80 4.39 -14.99
CA ARG A 37 -10.07 4.99 -16.31
C ARG A 37 -8.86 5.71 -16.87
N THR A 38 -8.13 6.37 -15.98
CA THR A 38 -6.86 7.05 -16.28
C THR A 38 -5.83 6.59 -15.25
N PRO A 39 -5.03 5.54 -15.55
CA PRO A 39 -4.09 4.97 -14.58
C PRO A 39 -3.22 6.02 -13.86
N PRO A 40 -3.13 6.01 -12.52
CA PRO A 40 -3.81 5.13 -11.56
C PRO A 40 -5.11 5.71 -10.98
N THR A 41 -5.64 6.78 -11.53
CA THR A 41 -6.73 7.61 -11.01
C THR A 41 -8.09 7.26 -11.63
N GLU A 42 -9.16 7.95 -11.21
CA GLU A 42 -10.54 7.75 -11.68
C GLU A 42 -10.99 6.29 -11.53
N ARG A 43 -10.80 5.73 -10.34
CA ARG A 43 -11.16 4.34 -10.06
C ARG A 43 -12.67 4.15 -10.00
N MET A 44 -13.15 3.13 -10.70
CA MET A 44 -14.55 2.73 -10.71
C MET A 44 -14.72 1.28 -10.28
N THR A 45 -15.67 1.02 -9.40
CA THR A 45 -16.14 -0.33 -9.05
C THR A 45 -17.16 -0.77 -10.09
N LEU A 46 -16.82 -1.76 -10.88
CA LEU A 46 -17.69 -2.31 -11.92
C LEU A 46 -18.47 -3.52 -11.43
N VAL A 47 -17.76 -4.51 -10.87
CA VAL A 47 -18.31 -5.73 -10.30
C VAL A 47 -17.96 -5.77 -8.81
N ASN A 48 -18.96 -5.58 -7.96
CA ASN A 48 -18.78 -5.56 -6.51
C ASN A 48 -18.53 -6.95 -5.93
N GLY A 49 -19.23 -7.96 -6.45
CA GLY A 49 -19.17 -9.32 -5.94
C GLY A 49 -20.03 -10.28 -6.74
N ILE A 50 -20.17 -11.47 -6.21
CA ILE A 50 -21.06 -12.51 -6.72
C ILE A 50 -21.86 -13.13 -5.59
N ASP A 51 -23.06 -13.63 -5.89
CA ASP A 51 -23.69 -14.68 -5.14
C ASP A 51 -23.56 -16.00 -5.89
N ALA A 52 -23.26 -17.09 -5.17
CA ALA A 52 -22.99 -18.37 -5.79
C ALA A 52 -23.58 -19.53 -4.98
N TRP A 53 -24.20 -20.49 -5.71
CA TRP A 53 -24.79 -21.71 -5.15
C TRP A 53 -24.38 -22.93 -5.96
N VAL A 54 -24.27 -24.06 -5.27
CA VAL A 54 -24.10 -25.37 -5.90
C VAL A 54 -25.38 -26.18 -5.68
N GLU A 55 -26.05 -26.49 -6.77
CA GLU A 55 -27.27 -27.31 -6.82
C GLU A 55 -26.86 -28.77 -7.05
N THR A 56 -27.29 -29.69 -6.19
CA THR A 56 -27.08 -31.12 -6.27
C THR A 56 -28.43 -31.85 -6.04
N GLU A 57 -28.45 -33.17 -6.20
CA GLU A 57 -29.64 -33.95 -5.81
C GLU A 57 -30.05 -33.75 -4.33
N GLY A 58 -29.07 -33.43 -3.46
CA GLY A 58 -29.30 -33.19 -2.03
C GLY A 58 -29.79 -31.78 -1.69
N GLY A 59 -29.94 -30.88 -2.66
CA GLY A 59 -30.39 -29.51 -2.48
C GLY A 59 -29.46 -28.44 -3.04
N SER A 60 -29.77 -27.17 -2.74
CA SER A 60 -29.01 -26.01 -3.15
C SER A 60 -28.22 -25.45 -1.96
N PHE A 61 -26.89 -25.26 -2.12
CA PHE A 61 -25.97 -24.88 -1.06
C PHE A 61 -25.17 -23.64 -1.49
N ALA A 62 -25.31 -22.55 -0.74
CA ALA A 62 -24.57 -21.33 -0.99
C ALA A 62 -23.07 -21.52 -0.69
N ILE A 63 -22.23 -20.88 -1.52
CA ILE A 63 -20.78 -20.73 -1.32
C ILE A 63 -20.37 -19.25 -1.33
N SER A 64 -21.32 -18.35 -1.13
CA SER A 64 -21.15 -16.91 -0.94
C SER A 64 -21.92 -16.43 0.28
N SER A 65 -21.56 -15.28 0.81
CA SER A 65 -22.29 -14.58 1.87
C SER A 65 -22.22 -13.08 1.66
N GLN A 66 -23.32 -12.41 1.97
CA GLN A 66 -23.45 -10.96 1.93
C GLN A 66 -23.95 -10.46 3.29
N ARG A 67 -23.62 -9.20 3.60
CA ARG A 67 -24.11 -8.50 4.78
C ARG A 67 -25.18 -7.51 4.36
N TYR A 68 -26.32 -7.53 5.03
CA TYR A 68 -27.46 -6.63 4.80
C TYR A 68 -27.86 -5.90 6.07
N THR A 69 -28.39 -4.69 5.91
CA THR A 69 -28.97 -3.95 7.04
C THR A 69 -30.36 -4.51 7.40
N PRO A 70 -30.71 -4.61 8.69
CA PRO A 70 -29.88 -4.39 9.88
C PRO A 70 -29.16 -5.68 10.31
N ASP A 71 -27.86 -5.77 10.07
CA ASP A 71 -26.98 -6.84 10.58
C ASP A 71 -27.32 -8.29 10.15
N VAL A 72 -27.98 -8.49 9.02
CA VAL A 72 -28.33 -9.80 8.47
C VAL A 72 -27.22 -10.31 7.57
N THR A 73 -26.77 -11.56 7.79
CA THR A 73 -25.85 -12.25 6.85
C THR A 73 -26.64 -13.30 6.07
N HIS A 74 -26.68 -13.16 4.75
CA HIS A 74 -27.36 -14.08 3.83
C HIS A 74 -26.70 -14.00 2.44
N PRO A 75 -26.56 -15.14 1.72
CA PRO A 75 -26.75 -16.51 2.20
C PRO A 75 -25.64 -16.98 3.17
N ASP A 76 -25.69 -18.25 3.59
CA ASP A 76 -24.86 -18.80 4.65
C ASP A 76 -23.55 -19.47 4.17
N GLY A 77 -23.06 -19.10 2.98
CA GLY A 77 -21.88 -19.74 2.36
C GLY A 77 -20.59 -19.66 3.18
N ALA A 78 -20.39 -18.56 3.92
CA ALA A 78 -19.23 -18.40 4.80
C ALA A 78 -19.11 -19.52 5.85
N ALA A 79 -20.24 -20.09 6.31
CA ALA A 79 -20.24 -21.22 7.24
C ALA A 79 -19.69 -22.52 6.63
N ARG A 80 -19.61 -22.62 5.30
CA ARG A 80 -19.05 -23.77 4.56
C ARG A 80 -17.59 -23.61 4.21
N LEU A 81 -16.99 -22.44 4.49
CA LEU A 81 -15.59 -22.18 4.18
C LEU A 81 -14.66 -23.03 5.05
N VAL A 82 -13.83 -23.86 4.43
CA VAL A 82 -12.86 -24.74 5.08
C VAL A 82 -11.48 -24.10 5.14
N SER A 83 -11.06 -23.46 4.03
CA SER A 83 -9.76 -22.82 3.95
C SER A 83 -9.74 -21.70 2.91
N PHE A 84 -8.85 -20.76 3.15
CA PHE A 84 -8.48 -19.68 2.25
C PHE A 84 -6.99 -19.54 2.17
N THR A 85 -6.45 -19.25 1.00
CA THR A 85 -5.04 -18.94 0.77
C THR A 85 -4.89 -17.88 -0.33
N THR A 86 -3.84 -17.06 -0.26
CA THR A 86 -3.47 -16.09 -1.29
C THR A 86 -2.33 -16.59 -2.19
N SER A 87 -1.88 -17.84 -2.02
CA SER A 87 -0.79 -18.42 -2.81
C SER A 87 -1.26 -19.63 -3.63
N PRO A 88 -1.07 -19.64 -4.95
CA PRO A 88 -0.46 -18.60 -5.79
C PRO A 88 -1.36 -17.36 -5.99
N TRP A 89 -2.65 -17.45 -5.81
CA TRP A 89 -3.69 -16.42 -5.87
C TRP A 89 -4.83 -16.74 -4.91
N PRO A 90 -5.80 -15.85 -4.65
CA PRO A 90 -6.94 -16.10 -3.78
C PRO A 90 -7.68 -17.37 -4.15
N THR A 91 -7.69 -18.32 -3.24
CA THR A 91 -8.29 -19.64 -3.40
C THR A 91 -9.06 -20.02 -2.15
N TRP A 92 -10.35 -20.31 -2.34
CA TRP A 92 -11.29 -20.74 -1.32
C TRP A 92 -11.64 -22.21 -1.48
N ARG A 93 -11.80 -22.93 -0.38
CA ARG A 93 -12.35 -24.28 -0.34
C ARG A 93 -13.59 -24.29 0.55
N TYR A 94 -14.69 -24.71 -0.03
CA TYR A 94 -15.98 -24.86 0.66
C TYR A 94 -16.31 -26.35 0.76
N ARG A 95 -16.90 -26.76 1.89
CA ARG A 95 -17.41 -28.14 2.07
C ARG A 95 -18.91 -28.12 2.19
N LEU A 96 -19.58 -28.81 1.28
CA LEU A 96 -21.04 -28.96 1.29
C LEU A 96 -21.47 -30.00 2.30
N PRO A 97 -22.75 -30.00 2.77
CA PRO A 97 -23.23 -30.96 3.76
C PRO A 97 -23.12 -32.44 3.36
N ASN A 98 -23.12 -32.75 2.07
CA ASN A 98 -22.91 -34.09 1.53
C ASN A 98 -21.41 -34.51 1.46
N GLY A 99 -20.50 -33.69 1.99
CA GLY A 99 -19.04 -33.94 1.99
C GLY A 99 -18.30 -33.52 0.72
N LEU A 100 -19.01 -33.07 -0.31
CA LEU A 100 -18.39 -32.57 -1.55
C LEU A 100 -17.63 -31.25 -1.27
N GLU A 101 -16.43 -31.12 -1.79
CA GLU A 101 -15.67 -29.87 -1.71
C GLU A 101 -15.71 -29.13 -3.04
N VAL A 102 -15.88 -27.82 -2.94
CA VAL A 102 -15.82 -26.86 -4.04
C VAL A 102 -14.60 -25.98 -3.85
N MET A 103 -13.73 -25.94 -4.84
CA MET A 103 -12.61 -25.01 -4.89
C MET A 103 -12.95 -23.86 -5.82
N GLN A 104 -12.84 -22.64 -5.32
CA GLN A 104 -12.97 -21.38 -6.06
C GLN A 104 -11.62 -20.71 -6.13
N GLU A 105 -11.19 -20.29 -7.31
CA GLU A 105 -9.95 -19.56 -7.57
C GLU A 105 -10.27 -18.22 -8.22
N LEU A 106 -9.46 -17.19 -7.92
CA LEU A 106 -9.56 -15.87 -8.53
C LEU A 106 -8.18 -15.41 -9.00
N VAL A 107 -8.09 -14.97 -10.25
CA VAL A 107 -6.85 -14.43 -10.83
C VAL A 107 -7.14 -13.09 -11.50
N VAL A 108 -6.35 -12.05 -11.17
CA VAL A 108 -6.35 -10.77 -11.87
C VAL A 108 -5.24 -10.78 -12.91
N SER A 109 -5.53 -10.30 -14.11
CA SER A 109 -4.55 -10.19 -15.20
C SER A 109 -3.71 -8.94 -15.03
N HIS A 110 -2.40 -9.09 -14.86
CA HIS A 110 -1.51 -7.92 -14.82
C HIS A 110 -1.42 -7.24 -16.18
N GLY A 111 -1.51 -5.91 -16.19
CA GLY A 111 -1.53 -5.07 -17.39
C GLY A 111 -2.88 -5.02 -18.12
N SER A 112 -3.96 -5.54 -17.51
CA SER A 112 -5.28 -5.58 -18.13
C SER A 112 -6.40 -5.51 -17.08
N PRO A 113 -7.45 -4.70 -17.27
CA PRO A 113 -8.60 -4.60 -16.35
C PRO A 113 -9.50 -5.84 -16.46
N LEU A 114 -8.98 -6.99 -16.00
CA LEU A 114 -9.62 -8.29 -16.14
C LEU A 114 -9.40 -9.15 -14.90
N VAL A 115 -10.49 -9.74 -14.39
CA VAL A 115 -10.50 -10.77 -13.35
C VAL A 115 -11.13 -12.05 -13.89
N ALA A 116 -10.54 -13.20 -13.59
CA ALA A 116 -11.10 -14.51 -13.92
C ALA A 116 -11.33 -15.33 -12.66
N LEU A 117 -12.50 -15.95 -12.58
CA LEU A 117 -12.87 -16.89 -11.53
C LEU A 117 -13.00 -18.30 -12.13
N ALA A 118 -12.67 -19.29 -11.32
CA ALA A 118 -12.81 -20.69 -11.71
C ALA A 118 -13.29 -21.54 -10.54
N TRP A 119 -14.12 -22.54 -10.83
CA TRP A 119 -14.63 -23.49 -9.84
C TRP A 119 -14.41 -24.92 -10.27
N THR A 120 -14.00 -25.77 -9.33
CA THR A 120 -13.85 -27.21 -9.53
C THR A 120 -14.42 -27.97 -8.35
N LEU A 121 -14.88 -29.20 -8.61
CA LEU A 121 -15.35 -30.13 -7.58
C LEU A 121 -14.25 -31.13 -7.20
N SER A 122 -14.28 -31.58 -5.95
CA SER A 122 -13.38 -32.64 -5.46
C SER A 122 -13.69 -34.04 -6.01
N ALA A 123 -14.90 -34.24 -6.55
CA ALA A 123 -15.34 -35.50 -7.16
C ALA A 123 -16.22 -35.22 -8.38
N PRO A 124 -16.24 -36.09 -9.40
CA PRO A 124 -17.01 -35.93 -10.62
C PRO A 124 -18.50 -36.32 -10.37
N ILE A 125 -19.20 -35.52 -9.60
CA ILE A 125 -20.62 -35.67 -9.35
C ILE A 125 -21.36 -34.64 -10.19
N ALA A 126 -22.54 -35.01 -10.72
CA ALA A 126 -23.41 -34.08 -11.41
C ALA A 126 -23.90 -32.98 -10.45
N ALA A 127 -23.52 -31.77 -10.69
CA ALA A 127 -23.95 -30.59 -9.94
C ALA A 127 -24.06 -29.38 -10.87
N THR A 128 -24.87 -28.41 -10.53
CA THR A 128 -24.97 -27.15 -11.24
C THR A 128 -24.46 -26.03 -10.33
N LEU A 129 -23.47 -25.27 -10.78
CA LEU A 129 -23.08 -24.02 -10.16
C LEU A 129 -23.93 -22.89 -10.75
N VAL A 130 -24.53 -22.09 -9.90
CA VAL A 130 -25.26 -20.87 -10.26
C VAL A 130 -24.51 -19.69 -9.69
N VAL A 131 -24.13 -18.73 -10.53
CA VAL A 131 -23.39 -17.52 -10.14
C VAL A 131 -24.14 -16.29 -10.59
N ARG A 132 -24.45 -15.40 -9.66
CA ARG A 132 -25.15 -14.14 -9.89
C ARG A 132 -24.18 -12.98 -9.64
N PRO A 133 -23.79 -12.19 -10.67
CA PRO A 133 -22.96 -11.02 -10.50
C PRO A 133 -23.75 -9.86 -9.88
N LEU A 134 -23.05 -9.05 -9.08
CA LEU A 134 -23.55 -7.85 -8.42
C LEU A 134 -22.74 -6.66 -8.94
N LEU A 135 -23.41 -5.74 -9.64
CA LEU A 135 -22.80 -4.63 -10.37
C LEU A 135 -23.23 -3.28 -9.78
N SER A 136 -22.31 -2.30 -9.81
CA SER A 136 -22.64 -0.91 -9.50
C SER A 136 -22.24 0.08 -10.59
N VAL A 137 -21.07 -0.09 -11.19
CA VAL A 137 -20.47 0.83 -12.21
C VAL A 137 -20.44 2.26 -11.67
N ARG A 138 -19.79 2.45 -10.55
CA ARG A 138 -19.70 3.71 -9.80
C ARG A 138 -18.26 4.07 -9.47
N ASP A 139 -18.03 5.33 -9.17
CA ASP A 139 -16.79 5.77 -8.49
C ASP A 139 -16.59 4.97 -7.20
N THR A 140 -15.35 4.55 -6.91
CA THR A 140 -15.02 3.72 -5.74
C THR A 140 -15.31 4.41 -4.40
N HIS A 141 -15.32 5.74 -4.36
CA HIS A 141 -15.49 6.53 -3.14
C HIS A 141 -16.96 6.75 -2.74
N TYR A 142 -17.92 6.41 -3.61
CA TYR A 142 -19.35 6.59 -3.35
C TYR A 142 -20.08 5.25 -3.23
N SER A 143 -21.33 5.28 -2.78
CA SER A 143 -22.27 4.16 -2.81
C SER A 143 -23.30 4.39 -3.91
N THR A 144 -23.90 3.33 -4.43
CA THR A 144 -25.00 3.43 -5.40
C THR A 144 -26.30 2.93 -4.78
N HIS A 145 -27.43 3.46 -5.27
CA HIS A 145 -28.76 3.01 -4.91
C HIS A 145 -29.56 2.69 -6.17
N GLU A 146 -30.60 1.86 -6.01
CA GLU A 146 -31.52 1.54 -7.11
C GLU A 146 -31.97 2.82 -7.84
N ASN A 147 -31.81 2.81 -9.16
CA ASN A 147 -32.21 3.95 -10.00
C ASN A 147 -32.66 3.49 -11.37
N GLY A 148 -33.49 4.29 -12.02
CA GLY A 148 -34.05 4.00 -13.33
C GLY A 148 -33.10 4.25 -14.52
N ALA A 149 -31.89 4.76 -14.28
CA ALA A 149 -30.90 5.01 -15.32
C ALA A 149 -30.04 3.78 -15.64
N PHE A 150 -30.01 2.78 -14.74
CA PHE A 150 -29.25 1.56 -14.95
C PHE A 150 -29.85 0.72 -16.08
N ASN A 151 -29.06 0.49 -17.13
CA ASN A 151 -29.48 -0.30 -18.28
C ASN A 151 -29.04 -1.77 -18.11
N PHE A 152 -30.00 -2.68 -17.95
CA PHE A 152 -29.79 -4.11 -17.82
C PHE A 152 -29.61 -4.85 -19.15
N ALA A 153 -29.79 -4.18 -20.30
CA ALA A 153 -29.73 -4.82 -21.61
C ALA A 153 -28.36 -5.47 -21.84
N ALA A 154 -28.39 -6.76 -22.17
CA ALA A 154 -27.20 -7.55 -22.46
C ALA A 154 -27.06 -7.77 -23.97
N ARG A 155 -25.85 -7.56 -24.50
CA ARG A 155 -25.47 -8.03 -25.84
C ARG A 155 -24.75 -9.37 -25.67
N VAL A 156 -25.36 -10.45 -26.16
CA VAL A 156 -24.79 -11.80 -26.07
C VAL A 156 -24.22 -12.22 -27.43
N VAL A 157 -22.94 -12.59 -27.45
CA VAL A 157 -22.26 -13.08 -28.66
C VAL A 157 -21.43 -14.32 -28.27
N GLY A 158 -21.99 -15.51 -28.51
CA GLY A 158 -21.36 -16.77 -28.06
C GLY A 158 -21.20 -16.83 -26.54
N SER A 159 -19.97 -16.95 -26.06
CA SER A 159 -19.64 -16.97 -24.63
C SER A 159 -19.39 -15.58 -24.03
N ARG A 160 -19.49 -14.52 -24.82
CA ARG A 160 -19.27 -13.14 -24.40
C ARG A 160 -20.61 -12.43 -24.18
N ILE A 161 -20.71 -11.74 -23.05
CA ILE A 161 -21.86 -10.93 -22.65
C ILE A 161 -21.37 -9.54 -22.29
N ASP A 162 -21.90 -8.52 -22.98
CA ASP A 162 -21.54 -7.13 -22.73
C ASP A 162 -22.74 -6.36 -22.16
N TRP A 163 -22.50 -5.59 -21.10
CA TRP A 163 -23.43 -4.62 -20.54
C TRP A 163 -22.84 -3.21 -20.59
N ARG A 164 -23.66 -2.24 -20.86
CA ARG A 164 -23.37 -0.81 -20.74
C ARG A 164 -24.40 -0.18 -19.81
N PRO A 165 -24.18 -0.30 -18.48
CA PRO A 165 -25.16 0.15 -17.49
C PRO A 165 -25.47 1.64 -17.57
N TYR A 166 -24.47 2.48 -17.86
CA TYR A 166 -24.63 3.92 -18.00
C TYR A 166 -23.88 4.42 -19.23
N GLU A 167 -24.47 5.40 -19.92
CA GLU A 167 -23.80 6.05 -21.04
C GLU A 167 -22.60 6.87 -20.54
N GLY A 168 -21.48 6.84 -21.28
CA GLY A 168 -20.24 7.55 -20.93
C GLY A 168 -19.40 6.90 -19.81
N LEU A 169 -19.90 5.84 -19.18
CA LEU A 169 -19.13 5.05 -18.20
C LEU A 169 -18.62 3.74 -18.84
N PRO A 170 -17.59 3.11 -18.24
CA PRO A 170 -17.03 1.86 -18.75
C PRO A 170 -18.08 0.74 -18.85
N SER A 171 -17.94 -0.08 -19.88
CA SER A 171 -18.74 -1.30 -20.05
C SER A 171 -18.25 -2.41 -19.09
N VAL A 172 -19.13 -3.35 -18.81
CA VAL A 172 -18.81 -4.61 -18.15
C VAL A 172 -18.96 -5.73 -19.16
N THR A 173 -17.88 -6.47 -19.42
CA THR A 173 -17.89 -7.64 -20.27
C THR A 173 -17.68 -8.88 -19.42
N ALA A 174 -18.53 -9.90 -19.60
CA ALA A 174 -18.31 -11.24 -19.06
C ALA A 174 -17.95 -12.22 -20.18
N VAL A 175 -17.04 -13.16 -19.87
CA VAL A 175 -16.73 -14.33 -20.72
C VAL A 175 -16.95 -15.58 -19.89
N THR A 176 -17.81 -16.50 -20.36
CA THR A 176 -18.30 -17.63 -19.56
C THR A 176 -18.14 -18.97 -20.29
N SER A 177 -17.86 -20.04 -19.56
CA SER A 177 -18.00 -21.43 -20.03
C SER A 177 -19.38 -22.02 -19.81
N GLY A 178 -20.27 -21.27 -19.09
CA GLY A 178 -21.65 -21.66 -18.82
C GLY A 178 -22.65 -20.87 -19.64
N GLU A 179 -23.93 -21.05 -19.33
CA GLU A 179 -25.04 -20.35 -19.93
C GLU A 179 -25.40 -19.10 -19.12
N PHE A 180 -25.60 -17.96 -19.80
CA PHE A 180 -26.16 -16.75 -19.19
C PHE A 180 -27.67 -16.77 -19.29
N VAL A 181 -28.36 -16.64 -18.15
CA VAL A 181 -29.81 -16.56 -18.05
C VAL A 181 -30.18 -15.15 -17.58
N PRO A 182 -30.80 -14.31 -18.43
CA PRO A 182 -31.23 -12.97 -18.06
C PRO A 182 -32.30 -13.03 -16.94
N ASP A 183 -32.07 -12.28 -15.86
CA ASP A 183 -32.99 -12.15 -14.73
C ASP A 183 -32.67 -10.84 -14.00
N PRO A 184 -33.00 -9.66 -14.63
CA PRO A 184 -32.61 -8.35 -14.14
C PRO A 184 -33.35 -8.00 -12.84
N THR A 185 -32.58 -7.66 -11.81
CA THR A 185 -33.13 -7.28 -10.50
C THR A 185 -32.18 -6.40 -9.72
N TRP A 186 -32.71 -5.66 -8.75
CA TRP A 186 -31.93 -4.93 -7.76
C TRP A 186 -31.92 -5.70 -6.44
N TYR A 187 -30.74 -5.88 -5.88
CA TYR A 187 -30.51 -6.32 -4.52
C TYR A 187 -30.25 -5.10 -3.65
N ARG A 188 -30.99 -4.93 -2.56
CA ARG A 188 -31.01 -3.72 -1.75
C ARG A 188 -30.40 -3.94 -0.38
N ASN A 189 -29.92 -2.82 0.20
CA ASN A 189 -29.52 -2.75 1.61
C ASN A 189 -28.27 -3.59 1.94
N PHE A 190 -27.31 -3.73 1.03
CA PHE A 190 -25.99 -4.24 1.42
C PHE A 190 -25.37 -3.33 2.48
N GLN A 191 -24.73 -3.91 3.49
CA GLN A 191 -24.15 -3.20 4.61
C GLN A 191 -22.64 -3.35 4.63
N TYR A 192 -21.94 -2.21 4.81
CA TYR A 192 -20.50 -2.12 4.93
C TYR A 192 -20.11 -1.72 6.35
N ASP A 193 -19.70 -2.70 7.17
CA ASP A 193 -19.46 -2.50 8.60
C ASP A 193 -18.29 -1.53 8.87
N GLU A 194 -17.26 -1.51 8.00
CA GLU A 194 -16.13 -0.61 8.12
C GLU A 194 -16.52 0.87 7.89
N GLU A 195 -17.36 1.16 6.90
CA GLU A 195 -17.88 2.50 6.66
C GLU A 195 -18.82 2.92 7.80
N ARG A 196 -19.65 1.99 8.31
CA ARG A 196 -20.52 2.24 9.47
C ARG A 196 -19.72 2.62 10.71
N ALA A 197 -18.66 1.87 11.02
CA ALA A 197 -17.77 2.15 12.15
C ALA A 197 -17.06 3.51 12.02
N ARG A 198 -16.88 4.00 10.80
CA ARG A 198 -16.26 5.31 10.49
C ARG A 198 -17.26 6.46 10.41
N GLY A 199 -18.55 6.20 10.62
CA GLY A 199 -19.61 7.21 10.51
C GLY A 199 -19.88 7.70 9.09
N LEU A 200 -19.57 6.86 8.09
CA LEU A 200 -19.78 7.16 6.67
C LEU A 200 -21.04 6.48 6.16
N GLU A 201 -21.47 6.83 4.94
CA GLU A 201 -22.52 6.08 4.24
C GLU A 201 -22.08 4.61 4.09
N PHE A 202 -22.94 3.69 4.54
CA PHE A 202 -22.59 2.27 4.68
C PHE A 202 -23.63 1.31 4.09
N VAL A 203 -24.64 1.83 3.41
CA VAL A 203 -25.68 1.05 2.75
C VAL A 203 -25.59 1.25 1.25
N GLU A 204 -25.73 0.18 0.48
CA GLU A 204 -25.67 0.21 -0.97
C GLU A 204 -26.69 -0.74 -1.59
N ASP A 205 -27.21 -0.40 -2.78
CA ASP A 205 -27.98 -1.31 -3.62
C ASP A 205 -27.17 -1.71 -4.84
N LEU A 206 -27.27 -2.97 -5.25
CA LEU A 206 -26.53 -3.51 -6.38
C LEU A 206 -27.45 -4.12 -7.42
N ALA A 207 -27.14 -3.85 -8.69
CA ALA A 207 -27.86 -4.40 -9.82
C ALA A 207 -27.32 -5.79 -10.18
N SER A 208 -28.21 -6.72 -10.51
CA SER A 208 -27.87 -8.00 -11.10
C SER A 208 -28.59 -8.16 -12.44
N PRO A 209 -27.86 -8.33 -13.56
CA PRO A 209 -28.50 -8.50 -14.87
C PRO A 209 -29.04 -9.91 -15.12
N GLY A 210 -28.70 -10.89 -14.26
CA GLY A 210 -29.08 -12.29 -14.39
C GLY A 210 -28.11 -13.22 -13.69
N CYS A 211 -28.12 -14.48 -14.08
CA CYS A 211 -27.21 -15.48 -13.52
C CYS A 211 -26.51 -16.31 -14.59
N PHE A 212 -25.38 -16.90 -14.23
CA PHE A 212 -24.64 -17.87 -15.02
C PHE A 212 -24.85 -19.26 -14.45
N ARG A 213 -25.14 -20.24 -15.31
CA ARG A 213 -25.33 -21.63 -14.92
C ARG A 213 -24.25 -22.51 -15.56
N PHE A 214 -23.59 -23.31 -14.73
CA PHE A 214 -22.51 -24.19 -15.17
C PHE A 214 -22.81 -25.62 -14.76
N ALA A 215 -22.73 -26.54 -15.69
CA ALA A 215 -22.67 -27.97 -15.36
C ALA A 215 -21.28 -28.27 -14.76
N LEU A 216 -21.25 -28.54 -13.45
CA LEU A 216 -20.03 -28.98 -12.79
C LEU A 216 -19.88 -30.50 -12.93
N GLY A 217 -18.65 -30.95 -13.13
CA GLY A 217 -18.32 -32.36 -13.30
C GLY A 217 -16.80 -32.52 -13.45
N ASN A 218 -16.37 -33.01 -14.60
CA ASN A 218 -14.95 -33.19 -14.90
C ASN A 218 -14.27 -31.89 -15.37
N GLU A 219 -15.04 -30.92 -15.83
CA GLU A 219 -14.50 -29.66 -16.35
C GLU A 219 -14.63 -28.54 -15.32
N ARG A 220 -13.69 -27.57 -15.44
CA ARG A 220 -13.69 -26.35 -14.64
C ARG A 220 -14.78 -25.41 -15.16
N ALA A 221 -15.60 -24.85 -14.27
CA ALA A 221 -16.44 -23.71 -14.60
C ALA A 221 -15.59 -22.43 -14.58
N VAL A 222 -15.70 -21.59 -15.61
CA VAL A 222 -14.94 -20.33 -15.74
C VAL A 222 -15.87 -19.18 -16.03
N LEU A 223 -15.67 -18.08 -15.27
CA LEU A 223 -16.34 -16.80 -15.47
C LEU A 223 -15.29 -15.68 -15.32
N ALA A 224 -15.08 -14.91 -16.36
CA ALA A 224 -14.20 -13.75 -16.32
C ALA A 224 -15.00 -12.47 -16.50
N PHE A 225 -14.57 -11.41 -15.83
CA PHE A 225 -15.09 -10.05 -16.01
C PHE A 225 -13.96 -9.12 -16.45
N GLY A 226 -14.26 -8.21 -17.35
CA GLY A 226 -13.35 -7.18 -17.80
C GLY A 226 -14.11 -5.93 -18.25
N SER A 227 -13.36 -4.92 -18.70
CA SER A 227 -13.91 -3.66 -19.17
C SER A 227 -13.30 -3.31 -20.53
N ASP A 228 -13.99 -2.43 -21.27
CA ASP A 228 -13.48 -1.81 -22.50
C ASP A 228 -12.45 -0.69 -22.24
N THR A 229 -12.16 -0.39 -20.97
CA THR A 229 -11.00 0.41 -20.61
C THR A 229 -9.72 -0.35 -20.93
N ASP A 230 -8.81 0.27 -21.60
CA ASP A 230 -7.43 -0.08 -21.91
C ASP A 230 -6.98 -1.56 -21.87
N GLY A 231 -6.77 -2.18 -23.03
CA GLY A 231 -5.94 -3.40 -23.19
C GLY A 231 -6.61 -4.76 -22.99
N ALA A 232 -7.85 -4.86 -22.50
CA ALA A 232 -8.50 -6.14 -22.23
C ALA A 232 -9.17 -6.82 -23.45
N SER A 233 -9.41 -6.09 -24.52
CA SER A 233 -10.32 -6.52 -25.62
C SER A 233 -9.94 -7.87 -26.24
N HIS A 234 -8.65 -8.13 -26.50
CA HIS A 234 -8.21 -9.37 -27.15
C HIS A 234 -8.37 -10.62 -26.25
N LEU A 235 -8.24 -10.48 -24.93
CA LEU A 235 -8.49 -11.58 -23.98
C LEU A 235 -9.98 -11.87 -23.87
N LEU A 236 -10.82 -10.85 -23.89
CA LEU A 236 -12.28 -10.97 -23.79
C LEU A 236 -12.92 -11.58 -25.05
N ASP A 237 -12.21 -11.66 -26.17
CA ASP A 237 -12.64 -12.35 -27.37
C ASP A 237 -12.29 -13.85 -27.37
N SER A 238 -11.57 -14.32 -26.36
CA SER A 238 -11.18 -15.72 -26.21
C SER A 238 -12.31 -16.58 -25.64
N ARG A 239 -12.24 -17.92 -25.84
CA ARG A 239 -13.09 -18.85 -25.10
C ARG A 239 -12.70 -18.83 -23.63
N ALA A 240 -13.66 -18.95 -22.73
CA ALA A 240 -13.45 -18.85 -21.28
C ALA A 240 -12.33 -19.77 -20.73
N GLN A 241 -12.27 -21.04 -21.17
CA GLN A 241 -11.22 -21.97 -20.75
C GLN A 241 -9.84 -21.50 -21.22
N SER A 242 -9.70 -21.09 -22.48
CA SER A 242 -8.44 -20.58 -23.04
C SER A 242 -8.01 -19.28 -22.35
N LEU A 243 -8.95 -18.39 -22.03
CA LEU A 243 -8.71 -17.16 -21.27
C LEU A 243 -8.13 -17.49 -19.90
N TRP A 244 -8.78 -18.37 -19.13
CA TRP A 244 -8.28 -18.83 -17.84
C TRP A 244 -6.87 -19.38 -17.93
N GLU A 245 -6.62 -20.30 -18.87
CA GLU A 245 -5.30 -20.92 -19.04
C GLU A 245 -4.21 -19.91 -19.36
N GLN A 246 -4.49 -18.93 -20.24
CA GLN A 246 -3.56 -17.87 -20.61
C GLN A 246 -3.24 -16.98 -19.41
N VAL A 247 -4.25 -16.46 -18.72
CA VAL A 247 -4.09 -15.56 -17.56
C VAL A 247 -3.37 -16.32 -16.42
N ALA A 248 -3.84 -17.52 -16.07
CA ALA A 248 -3.24 -18.30 -15.00
C ALA A 248 -1.79 -18.69 -15.29
N LYS A 249 -1.45 -19.01 -16.56
CA LYS A 249 -0.07 -19.31 -16.97
C LYS A 249 0.82 -18.07 -16.85
N ALA A 250 0.38 -16.94 -17.37
CA ALA A 250 1.11 -15.67 -17.31
C ALA A 250 1.36 -15.24 -15.86
N GLU A 251 0.32 -15.25 -15.03
CA GLU A 251 0.40 -14.87 -13.61
C GLU A 251 1.26 -15.84 -12.79
N ARG A 252 1.19 -17.15 -13.07
CA ARG A 252 2.07 -18.11 -12.39
C ARG A 252 3.55 -17.86 -12.72
N ALA A 253 3.86 -17.58 -13.98
CA ALA A 253 5.22 -17.24 -14.41
C ALA A 253 5.70 -15.92 -13.76
N ARG A 254 4.87 -14.88 -13.77
CA ARG A 254 5.18 -13.57 -13.15
C ARG A 254 5.45 -13.73 -11.65
N ARG A 255 4.59 -14.45 -10.94
CA ARG A 255 4.70 -14.64 -9.48
C ARG A 255 5.90 -15.50 -9.09
N ALA A 256 6.27 -16.46 -9.92
CA ALA A 256 7.47 -17.28 -9.71
C ALA A 256 8.78 -16.48 -9.87
N SER A 257 8.77 -15.32 -10.52
CA SER A 257 9.95 -14.47 -10.67
C SER A 257 10.25 -13.62 -9.42
N PHE A 258 9.33 -13.47 -8.49
CA PHE A 258 9.56 -12.68 -7.28
C PHE A 258 10.43 -13.45 -6.27
N PRO A 259 11.49 -12.81 -5.73
CA PRO A 259 12.40 -13.46 -4.79
C PRO A 259 11.75 -13.85 -3.45
N SER A 260 10.69 -13.13 -3.04
CA SER A 260 9.97 -13.38 -1.78
C SER A 260 8.53 -12.86 -1.83
N PRO A 261 7.65 -13.27 -0.89
CA PRO A 261 6.31 -12.70 -0.75
C PRO A 261 6.30 -11.17 -0.63
N LEU A 262 7.28 -10.59 0.04
CA LEU A 262 7.39 -9.13 0.20
C LEU A 262 7.72 -8.42 -1.11
N HIS A 263 8.52 -9.02 -2.00
CA HIS A 263 8.74 -8.51 -3.36
C HIS A 263 7.47 -8.57 -4.21
N ARG A 264 6.66 -9.62 -4.03
CA ARG A 264 5.35 -9.71 -4.68
C ARG A 264 4.40 -8.63 -4.17
N ALA A 265 4.37 -8.38 -2.85
CA ALA A 265 3.59 -7.31 -2.27
C ALA A 265 4.04 -5.93 -2.79
N ALA A 266 5.36 -5.72 -2.92
CA ALA A 266 5.92 -4.49 -3.47
C ALA A 266 5.44 -4.21 -4.92
N ASP A 267 5.32 -5.24 -5.74
CA ASP A 267 4.84 -5.12 -7.13
C ASP A 267 3.40 -4.59 -7.22
N ALA A 268 2.55 -4.86 -6.23
CA ALA A 268 1.16 -4.41 -6.22
C ALA A 268 0.99 -2.88 -6.27
N TYR A 269 1.96 -2.13 -5.78
CA TYR A 269 1.92 -0.67 -5.71
C TYR A 269 2.55 0.04 -6.91
N LEU A 270 3.29 -0.70 -7.75
CA LEU A 270 3.96 -0.16 -8.93
C LEU A 270 3.02 -0.24 -10.12
N VAL A 271 2.51 0.90 -10.55
CA VAL A 271 1.47 0.97 -11.57
C VAL A 271 1.87 1.88 -12.74
N ARG A 272 1.20 1.69 -13.86
CA ARG A 272 1.30 2.60 -15.00
C ARG A 272 0.73 3.97 -14.62
N ARG A 273 1.31 5.04 -15.18
CA ARG A 273 0.80 6.41 -15.08
C ARG A 273 0.44 6.94 -16.45
N GLY A 274 -0.80 7.43 -16.57
CA GLY A 274 -1.33 7.94 -17.84
C GLY A 274 -1.53 6.86 -18.90
N LEU A 275 -1.70 7.29 -20.13
CA LEU A 275 -1.96 6.41 -21.28
C LEU A 275 -0.68 5.82 -21.91
N TYR A 276 0.50 6.26 -21.48
CA TYR A 276 1.79 5.87 -22.02
C TYR A 276 2.62 5.06 -21.00
N GLU A 277 3.93 4.95 -21.23
CA GLU A 277 4.84 4.12 -20.42
C GLU A 277 5.25 4.72 -19.07
N GLY A 278 4.60 5.81 -18.60
CA GLY A 278 4.86 6.40 -17.30
C GLY A 278 4.64 5.40 -16.16
N ARG A 279 5.40 5.57 -15.07
CA ARG A 279 5.29 4.75 -13.85
C ARG A 279 5.03 5.63 -12.64
N THR A 280 4.30 5.08 -11.67
CA THR A 280 4.12 5.71 -10.37
C THR A 280 3.90 4.67 -9.28
N ILE A 281 3.84 5.13 -8.03
CA ILE A 281 3.52 4.30 -6.86
C ILE A 281 2.16 4.75 -6.32
N VAL A 282 1.24 3.81 -6.21
CA VAL A 282 0.00 4.00 -5.44
C VAL A 282 0.36 3.95 -3.96
N ALA A 283 0.01 4.99 -3.20
CA ALA A 283 0.37 5.09 -1.79
C ALA A 283 -0.29 3.99 -0.94
N GLY A 284 -1.52 3.60 -1.30
CA GLY A 284 -2.20 2.50 -0.61
C GLY A 284 -3.54 2.13 -1.22
N TYR A 285 -3.88 0.85 -1.12
CA TYR A 285 -5.17 0.32 -1.53
C TYR A 285 -6.10 0.16 -0.32
N PRO A 286 -7.40 0.48 -0.47
CA PRO A 286 -8.08 0.72 -1.74
C PRO A 286 -8.24 2.19 -2.15
N TRP A 287 -7.94 3.17 -1.29
CA TRP A 287 -8.42 4.55 -1.52
C TRP A 287 -7.37 5.60 -1.88
N PHE A 288 -6.08 5.32 -1.71
CA PHE A 288 -5.05 6.28 -2.12
C PHE A 288 -4.67 6.13 -3.60
N THR A 289 -4.20 7.23 -4.17
CA THR A 289 -3.54 7.31 -5.49
C THR A 289 -2.05 7.58 -5.30
N ASP A 290 -1.41 8.35 -6.17
CA ASP A 290 -0.01 8.71 -6.06
C ASP A 290 0.19 10.00 -5.26
N TRP A 291 0.82 9.86 -4.09
CA TRP A 291 1.19 10.93 -3.18
C TRP A 291 2.71 11.09 -3.18
N GLY A 292 3.20 12.35 -3.23
CA GLY A 292 4.62 12.63 -3.37
C GLY A 292 5.48 12.07 -2.24
N ARG A 293 5.12 12.38 -1.00
CA ARG A 293 5.82 11.87 0.20
C ARG A 293 5.89 10.34 0.19
N ASP A 294 4.75 9.70 0.03
CA ASP A 294 4.59 8.24 0.05
C ASP A 294 5.39 7.59 -1.08
N THR A 295 5.33 8.18 -2.29
CA THR A 295 6.07 7.71 -3.46
C THR A 295 7.57 7.67 -3.17
N PHE A 296 8.16 8.74 -2.62
CA PHE A 296 9.61 8.80 -2.47
C PHE A 296 10.13 7.98 -1.29
N ILE A 297 9.37 7.86 -0.21
CA ILE A 297 9.68 6.95 0.89
C ILE A 297 9.59 5.50 0.41
N ALA A 298 8.47 5.13 -0.23
CA ALA A 298 8.23 3.78 -0.71
C ALA A 298 9.20 3.34 -1.81
N LEU A 299 9.56 4.22 -2.74
CA LEU A 299 10.47 3.96 -3.88
C LEU A 299 11.80 3.38 -3.42
N ARG A 300 12.34 3.84 -2.28
CA ARG A 300 13.60 3.37 -1.71
C ARG A 300 13.58 1.86 -1.44
N GLY A 301 12.44 1.35 -0.96
CA GLY A 301 12.23 -0.07 -0.72
C GLY A 301 11.71 -0.81 -1.94
N LEU A 302 10.56 -0.36 -2.49
CA LEU A 302 9.86 -1.07 -3.56
C LEU A 302 10.68 -1.18 -4.85
N CYS A 303 11.43 -0.14 -5.17
CA CYS A 303 12.19 -0.07 -6.42
C CYS A 303 13.69 -0.27 -6.20
N ILE A 304 14.32 0.51 -5.30
CA ILE A 304 15.79 0.47 -5.19
C ILE A 304 16.25 -0.81 -4.49
N ALA A 305 15.76 -1.08 -3.28
CA ALA A 305 16.09 -2.31 -2.56
C ALA A 305 15.49 -3.56 -3.22
N GLY A 306 14.36 -3.41 -3.92
CA GLY A 306 13.67 -4.46 -4.69
C GLY A 306 14.29 -4.76 -6.06
N ASP A 307 15.45 -4.17 -6.40
CA ASP A 307 16.16 -4.34 -7.68
C ASP A 307 15.35 -3.97 -8.94
N ARG A 308 14.50 -2.95 -8.81
CA ARG A 308 13.65 -2.41 -9.90
C ARG A 308 14.11 -1.01 -10.31
N LEU A 309 15.38 -0.88 -10.64
CA LEU A 309 16.02 0.42 -10.93
C LEU A 309 15.42 1.12 -12.16
N ALA A 310 14.87 0.38 -13.12
CA ALA A 310 14.19 0.96 -14.28
C ALA A 310 12.90 1.68 -13.88
N ASP A 311 12.10 1.11 -12.95
CA ASP A 311 10.91 1.75 -12.42
C ASP A 311 11.27 2.98 -11.57
N ALA A 312 12.30 2.88 -10.70
CA ALA A 312 12.81 4.02 -9.94
C ALA A 312 13.22 5.18 -10.85
N ARG A 313 13.97 4.88 -11.93
CA ARG A 313 14.36 5.85 -12.95
C ARG A 313 13.16 6.56 -13.56
N ALA A 314 12.19 5.80 -14.05
CA ALA A 314 11.01 6.35 -14.70
C ALA A 314 10.24 7.30 -13.77
N ILE A 315 10.03 6.88 -12.51
CA ILE A 315 9.33 7.68 -11.50
C ILE A 315 10.11 8.97 -11.19
N LEU A 316 11.40 8.87 -10.88
CA LEU A 316 12.19 10.05 -10.50
C LEU A 316 12.31 11.08 -11.63
N LEU A 317 12.45 10.63 -12.88
CA LEU A 317 12.53 11.54 -14.04
C LEU A 317 11.17 12.18 -14.36
N GLU A 318 10.07 11.48 -14.18
CA GLU A 318 8.72 12.03 -14.31
C GLU A 318 8.48 13.14 -13.27
N TRP A 319 8.73 12.85 -12.00
CA TRP A 319 8.55 13.83 -10.93
C TRP A 319 9.50 15.03 -11.03
N ALA A 320 10.70 14.88 -11.61
CA ALA A 320 11.63 15.99 -11.86
C ALA A 320 11.02 17.13 -12.68
N GLN A 321 10.03 16.83 -13.53
CA GLN A 321 9.38 17.81 -14.39
C GLN A 321 8.35 18.68 -13.65
N HIS A 322 7.97 18.30 -12.42
CA HIS A 322 6.95 18.96 -11.62
C HIS A 322 7.51 19.84 -10.50
N VAL A 323 8.81 20.11 -10.49
CA VAL A 323 9.40 21.05 -9.52
C VAL A 323 8.93 22.47 -9.86
N ASP A 324 8.24 23.11 -8.93
CA ASP A 324 7.71 24.47 -9.05
C ASP A 324 8.02 25.28 -7.78
N GLU A 325 8.72 26.41 -7.93
CA GLU A 325 9.24 27.23 -6.83
C GLU A 325 10.02 26.43 -5.76
N GLY A 326 10.76 25.39 -6.18
CA GLY A 326 11.50 24.49 -5.29
C GLY A 326 10.68 23.42 -4.59
N MET A 327 9.40 23.29 -4.90
CA MET A 327 8.53 22.27 -4.31
C MET A 327 8.08 21.25 -5.35
N LEU A 328 7.88 20.02 -4.90
CA LEU A 328 7.16 18.98 -5.63
C LEU A 328 5.72 18.88 -5.11
N PRO A 329 4.78 18.45 -5.96
CA PRO A 329 3.42 18.20 -5.52
C PRO A 329 3.37 17.20 -4.35
N ASN A 330 2.54 17.48 -3.37
CA ASN A 330 2.18 16.48 -2.37
C ASN A 330 1.19 15.47 -2.94
N PHE A 331 0.32 15.94 -3.84
CA PHE A 331 -0.77 15.16 -4.38
C PHE A 331 -1.17 15.70 -5.78
N PHE A 332 -1.53 14.79 -6.68
CA PHE A 332 -2.13 15.12 -7.96
C PHE A 332 -3.64 14.83 -7.88
N PRO A 333 -4.49 15.87 -7.77
CA PRO A 333 -5.93 15.69 -7.74
C PRO A 333 -6.46 15.07 -9.04
N GLU A 334 -7.56 14.34 -8.96
CA GLU A 334 -8.24 13.77 -10.11
C GLU A 334 -8.98 14.84 -10.95
N GLY A 335 -9.30 14.53 -12.21
CA GLY A 335 -10.14 15.40 -13.04
C GLY A 335 -9.47 16.67 -13.56
N GLY A 336 -8.14 16.74 -13.62
CA GLY A 336 -7.40 17.89 -14.19
C GLY A 336 -7.33 19.11 -13.28
N VAL A 337 -7.62 18.97 -12.01
CA VAL A 337 -7.41 20.00 -10.98
C VAL A 337 -5.91 20.24 -10.79
N ALA A 338 -5.51 21.46 -10.47
CA ALA A 338 -4.10 21.81 -10.25
C ALA A 338 -3.49 20.98 -9.11
N ALA A 339 -2.21 20.59 -9.29
CA ALA A 339 -1.46 19.87 -8.27
C ALA A 339 -1.33 20.67 -6.96
N GLU A 340 -1.38 19.96 -5.83
CA GLU A 340 -1.25 20.58 -4.51
C GLU A 340 0.20 20.51 -4.01
N TYR A 341 0.75 21.66 -3.58
CA TYR A 341 2.14 21.80 -3.12
C TYR A 341 2.25 22.02 -1.60
N ASN A 342 1.34 21.46 -0.82
CA ASN A 342 1.22 21.65 0.63
C ASN A 342 2.04 20.64 1.47
N SER A 343 3.29 20.38 1.07
CA SER A 343 4.20 19.48 1.78
C SER A 343 5.63 20.03 1.78
N VAL A 344 6.26 20.11 2.95
CA VAL A 344 7.68 20.49 3.08
C VAL A 344 8.61 19.30 2.91
N ASP A 345 8.16 18.11 3.26
CA ASP A 345 8.99 16.90 3.30
C ASP A 345 9.00 16.11 1.98
N ALA A 346 7.95 16.16 1.15
CA ALA A 346 7.91 15.44 -0.12
C ALA A 346 9.11 15.78 -1.03
N SER A 347 9.42 17.09 -1.18
CA SER A 347 10.58 17.54 -1.98
C SER A 347 11.91 17.07 -1.38
N LEU A 348 12.04 17.05 -0.07
CA LEU A 348 13.25 16.58 0.61
C LEU A 348 13.40 15.05 0.48
N TRP A 349 12.30 14.29 0.60
CA TRP A 349 12.30 12.84 0.36
C TRP A 349 12.66 12.49 -1.09
N TYR A 350 12.23 13.31 -2.06
CA TYR A 350 12.68 13.17 -3.44
C TYR A 350 14.21 13.24 -3.55
N VAL A 351 14.84 14.24 -2.90
CA VAL A 351 16.30 14.39 -2.89
C VAL A 351 16.99 13.16 -2.29
N ILE A 352 16.43 12.60 -1.20
CA ILE A 352 16.94 11.35 -0.60
C ILE A 352 16.81 10.18 -1.59
N ALA A 353 15.64 10.04 -2.22
CA ALA A 353 15.38 8.96 -3.19
C ALA A 353 16.30 9.05 -4.43
N VAL A 354 16.56 10.26 -4.93
CA VAL A 354 17.53 10.51 -6.01
C VAL A 354 18.93 10.06 -5.60
N HIS A 355 19.37 10.40 -4.38
CA HIS A 355 20.66 9.94 -3.86
C HIS A 355 20.76 8.41 -3.83
N ASP A 356 19.77 7.75 -3.24
CA ASP A 356 19.76 6.29 -3.11
C ASP A 356 19.76 5.62 -4.50
N TYR A 357 18.99 6.16 -5.46
CA TYR A 357 18.97 5.69 -6.84
C TYR A 357 20.32 5.83 -7.52
N LEU A 358 20.94 7.02 -7.46
CA LEU A 358 22.25 7.29 -8.07
C LEU A 358 23.33 6.37 -7.49
N ARG A 359 23.33 6.14 -6.18
CA ARG A 359 24.22 5.19 -5.53
C ARG A 359 24.03 3.75 -6.03
N ALA A 360 22.79 3.35 -6.23
CA ALA A 360 22.46 1.99 -6.71
C ALA A 360 22.91 1.77 -8.18
N ILE A 361 22.66 2.75 -9.08
CA ILE A 361 23.11 2.64 -10.47
C ILE A 361 24.62 2.75 -10.63
N GLU A 362 25.30 3.52 -9.78
CA GLU A 362 26.79 3.56 -9.72
C GLU A 362 27.33 2.19 -9.29
N ALA A 363 26.77 1.58 -8.24
CA ALA A 363 27.18 0.27 -7.75
C ALA A 363 26.95 -0.85 -8.79
N SER A 364 25.86 -0.78 -9.57
CA SER A 364 25.53 -1.72 -10.65
C SER A 364 26.19 -1.39 -12.00
N ARG A 365 27.00 -0.33 -12.08
CA ARG A 365 27.65 0.16 -13.30
C ARG A 365 26.68 0.55 -14.43
N GLN A 366 25.51 1.05 -14.05
CA GLN A 366 24.45 1.52 -14.97
C GLN A 366 24.33 3.05 -14.99
N ALA A 367 25.35 3.76 -14.50
CA ALA A 367 25.34 5.22 -14.41
C ALA A 367 25.10 5.87 -15.79
N ASN A 368 24.22 6.88 -15.83
CA ASN A 368 23.83 7.61 -17.01
C ASN A 368 23.97 9.12 -16.76
N ALA A 369 24.86 9.77 -17.52
CA ALA A 369 25.15 11.18 -17.35
C ALA A 369 23.96 12.11 -17.66
N ALA A 370 23.06 11.72 -18.56
CA ALA A 370 21.87 12.51 -18.87
C ALA A 370 20.85 12.47 -17.73
N ASP A 371 20.68 11.29 -17.08
CA ASP A 371 19.84 11.14 -15.91
C ASP A 371 20.43 11.93 -14.73
N ASP A 372 21.75 11.79 -14.45
CA ASP A 372 22.44 12.53 -13.40
C ASP A 372 22.26 14.04 -13.57
N ALA A 373 22.39 14.56 -14.80
CA ALA A 373 22.19 15.98 -15.08
C ALA A 373 20.72 16.42 -14.88
N THR A 374 19.74 15.60 -15.25
CA THR A 374 18.32 15.94 -15.10
C THR A 374 17.89 15.91 -13.64
N LEU A 375 18.26 14.85 -12.91
CA LEU A 375 17.98 14.73 -11.49
C LEU A 375 18.73 15.80 -10.68
N GLY A 376 19.98 16.12 -11.07
CA GLY A 376 20.75 17.19 -10.45
C GLY A 376 20.08 18.55 -10.57
N ARG A 377 19.54 18.91 -11.75
CA ARG A 377 18.77 20.15 -11.92
C ARG A 377 17.54 20.22 -11.02
N ALA A 378 16.80 19.12 -10.88
CA ALA A 378 15.66 19.06 -10.00
C ALA A 378 16.06 19.22 -8.52
N VAL A 379 17.12 18.52 -8.09
CA VAL A 379 17.67 18.63 -6.73
C VAL A 379 18.13 20.06 -6.44
N THR A 380 18.91 20.66 -7.32
CA THR A 380 19.41 22.03 -7.10
C THR A 380 18.30 23.06 -7.12
N ALA A 381 17.27 22.89 -7.96
CA ALA A 381 16.09 23.76 -7.96
C ALA A 381 15.31 23.68 -6.64
N ILE A 382 15.16 22.48 -6.06
CA ILE A 382 14.51 22.28 -4.76
C ILE A 382 15.30 23.00 -3.66
N ILE A 383 16.61 22.77 -3.59
CA ILE A 383 17.46 23.36 -2.55
C ILE A 383 17.52 24.89 -2.68
N ALA A 384 17.67 25.41 -3.90
CA ALA A 384 17.69 26.85 -4.14
C ALA A 384 16.35 27.51 -3.78
N GLY A 385 15.22 26.89 -4.12
CA GLY A 385 13.90 27.40 -3.76
C GLY A 385 13.67 27.44 -2.25
N PHE A 386 14.06 26.39 -1.53
CA PHE A 386 13.95 26.35 -0.06
C PHE A 386 14.90 27.38 0.61
N ALA A 387 16.10 27.55 0.05
CA ALA A 387 17.07 28.53 0.55
C ALA A 387 16.61 29.98 0.32
N ALA A 388 16.01 30.27 -0.82
CA ALA A 388 15.47 31.60 -1.15
C ALA A 388 14.17 31.92 -0.41
N GLY A 389 13.46 30.90 0.01
CA GLY A 389 12.10 30.97 0.57
C GLY A 389 11.03 30.70 -0.48
N THR A 390 10.04 29.87 -0.11
CA THR A 390 8.95 29.45 -0.97
C THR A 390 7.61 29.47 -0.22
N ARG A 391 6.59 28.79 -0.74
CA ARG A 391 5.23 28.72 -0.22
C ARG A 391 5.18 28.38 1.27
N PHE A 392 4.13 28.78 1.95
CA PHE A 392 3.80 28.41 3.35
C PHE A 392 4.89 28.77 4.37
N GLY A 393 5.66 29.83 4.13
CA GLY A 393 6.71 30.27 5.05
C GLY A 393 7.92 29.34 5.13
N ILE A 394 8.08 28.42 4.17
CA ILE A 394 9.27 27.56 4.07
C ILE A 394 10.45 28.43 3.67
N ARG A 395 11.46 28.54 4.54
CA ARG A 395 12.68 29.33 4.30
C ARG A 395 13.80 28.95 5.25
N VAL A 396 15.02 29.19 4.83
CA VAL A 396 16.19 29.08 5.72
C VAL A 396 16.25 30.28 6.67
N SER A 397 16.46 30.00 7.93
CA SER A 397 16.71 31.01 8.97
C SER A 397 18.20 31.33 9.09
N GLY A 398 18.55 32.40 9.82
CA GLY A 398 19.94 32.83 10.01
C GLY A 398 20.85 31.79 10.69
N ASP A 399 20.29 30.78 11.33
CA ASP A 399 21.01 29.63 11.91
C ASP A 399 21.22 28.47 10.91
N GLY A 400 20.81 28.63 9.66
CA GLY A 400 20.90 27.61 8.62
C GLY A 400 19.81 26.55 8.64
N LEU A 401 18.92 26.57 9.65
CA LEU A 401 17.81 25.64 9.79
C LEU A 401 16.59 26.10 8.98
N LEU A 402 15.78 25.11 8.56
CA LEU A 402 14.59 25.34 7.74
C LEU A 402 13.37 25.61 8.62
N ALA A 403 12.83 26.83 8.56
CA ALA A 403 11.53 27.16 9.15
C ALA A 403 10.42 26.84 8.14
N ALA A 404 9.26 26.39 8.63
CA ALA A 404 8.10 26.07 7.79
C ALA A 404 6.80 26.25 8.57
N GLY A 405 5.72 26.53 7.85
CA GLY A 405 4.36 26.51 8.37
C GLY A 405 3.72 27.87 8.45
N VAL A 406 2.40 27.86 8.19
CA VAL A 406 1.48 28.96 8.39
C VAL A 406 0.21 28.41 9.05
N ALA A 407 -0.53 29.26 9.75
CA ALA A 407 -1.76 28.85 10.43
C ALA A 407 -2.77 28.21 9.46
N GLY A 408 -3.38 27.10 9.87
CA GLY A 408 -4.40 26.38 9.10
C GLY A 408 -3.88 25.46 7.99
N VAL A 409 -2.55 25.33 7.83
CA VAL A 409 -1.95 24.43 6.83
C VAL A 409 -1.05 23.39 7.53
N GLN A 410 -1.24 22.12 7.17
CA GLN A 410 -0.37 21.00 7.53
C GLN A 410 0.67 20.79 6.42
N LEU A 411 1.94 20.62 6.78
CA LEU A 411 3.03 20.52 5.82
C LEU A 411 3.93 19.29 6.01
N THR A 412 3.91 18.67 7.20
CA THR A 412 4.73 17.49 7.51
C THR A 412 3.90 16.21 7.35
N TRP A 413 4.51 15.04 7.52
CA TRP A 413 3.81 13.76 7.48
C TRP A 413 2.70 13.62 8.54
N MET A 414 2.74 14.44 9.62
CA MET A 414 1.68 14.55 10.61
C MET A 414 0.60 15.54 10.14
N ASP A 415 -0.11 15.19 9.09
CA ASP A 415 -0.96 16.10 8.30
C ASP A 415 -2.47 15.96 8.52
N ALA A 416 -2.90 15.28 9.58
CA ALA A 416 -4.33 15.16 9.91
C ALA A 416 -4.98 16.54 10.11
N LYS A 417 -6.10 16.75 9.40
CA LYS A 417 -6.89 17.99 9.46
C LYS A 417 -8.38 17.68 9.37
N VAL A 418 -9.17 18.30 10.24
CA VAL A 418 -10.64 18.16 10.26
C VAL A 418 -11.27 19.56 10.13
N GLY A 419 -11.82 19.87 8.97
CA GLY A 419 -12.27 21.23 8.67
C GLY A 419 -11.11 22.22 8.78
N ASP A 420 -11.23 23.23 9.67
CA ASP A 420 -10.18 24.21 9.92
C ASP A 420 -9.19 23.80 11.03
N TRP A 421 -9.42 22.67 11.69
CA TRP A 421 -8.56 22.19 12.77
C TRP A 421 -7.41 21.33 12.22
N VAL A 422 -6.19 21.86 12.25
CA VAL A 422 -4.96 21.08 12.07
C VAL A 422 -4.66 20.40 13.40
N VAL A 423 -4.69 19.07 13.41
CA VAL A 423 -4.62 18.27 14.65
C VAL A 423 -3.25 18.40 15.31
N THR A 424 -2.19 18.35 14.50
CA THR A 424 -0.80 18.40 14.95
C THR A 424 -0.07 19.54 14.25
N PRO A 425 -0.33 20.81 14.64
CA PRO A 425 0.32 21.95 14.01
C PRO A 425 1.80 21.96 14.40
N ARG A 426 2.68 21.85 13.42
CA ARG A 426 4.13 21.80 13.63
C ARG A 426 4.81 22.98 12.93
N ILE A 427 4.21 24.19 13.15
CA ILE A 427 4.73 25.47 12.67
C ILE A 427 6.02 25.79 13.40
N GLY A 428 7.07 26.11 12.68
CA GLY A 428 8.40 26.40 13.22
C GLY A 428 9.49 25.59 12.52
N LYS A 429 10.31 24.90 13.29
CA LYS A 429 11.38 24.05 12.80
C LYS A 429 11.17 22.61 13.28
N PRO A 430 10.43 21.75 12.52
CA PRO A 430 10.24 20.34 12.90
C PRO A 430 11.53 19.53 12.79
N VAL A 431 11.75 18.60 13.71
CA VAL A 431 13.02 17.87 13.88
C VAL A 431 13.41 17.01 12.67
N GLU A 432 12.46 16.26 12.11
CA GLU A 432 12.71 15.40 10.94
C GLU A 432 12.98 16.23 9.69
N ILE A 433 12.33 17.39 9.58
CA ILE A 433 12.55 18.30 8.45
C ILE A 433 13.98 18.81 8.46
N GLN A 434 14.57 19.08 9.64
CA GLN A 434 15.96 19.48 9.73
C GLN A 434 16.91 18.34 9.36
N ALA A 435 16.63 17.12 9.79
CA ALA A 435 17.44 15.95 9.42
C ALA A 435 17.42 15.70 7.91
N LEU A 436 16.24 15.80 7.28
CA LEU A 436 16.08 15.73 5.83
C LEU A 436 16.81 16.88 5.12
N TRP A 437 16.65 18.13 5.60
CA TRP A 437 17.28 19.32 5.03
C TRP A 437 18.81 19.22 5.02
N ILE A 438 19.42 18.87 6.15
CA ILE A 438 20.88 18.71 6.27
C ILE A 438 21.39 17.62 5.31
N ASN A 439 20.68 16.50 5.20
CA ASN A 439 21.03 15.45 4.25
C ASN A 439 20.85 15.94 2.80
N ALA A 440 19.77 16.65 2.49
CA ALA A 440 19.50 17.18 1.16
C ALA A 440 20.55 18.20 0.71
N LEU A 441 21.02 19.07 1.60
CA LEU A 441 22.14 20.00 1.33
C LEU A 441 23.42 19.25 0.99
N ARG A 442 23.75 18.18 1.75
CA ARG A 442 24.93 17.35 1.47
C ARG A 442 24.82 16.63 0.14
N ILE A 443 23.63 16.18 -0.24
CA ILE A 443 23.36 15.54 -1.53
C ILE A 443 23.54 16.55 -2.66
N ALA A 444 22.96 17.74 -2.52
CA ALA A 444 23.04 18.81 -3.52
C ALA A 444 24.48 19.30 -3.75
N ALA A 445 25.35 19.20 -2.73
CA ALA A 445 26.77 19.54 -2.84
C ALA A 445 27.52 18.67 -3.87
N ARG A 446 26.94 17.55 -4.35
CA ARG A 446 27.47 16.78 -5.49
C ARG A 446 27.56 17.62 -6.77
N TRP A 447 26.57 18.48 -6.99
CA TRP A 447 26.50 19.34 -8.19
C TRP A 447 26.90 20.78 -7.90
N GLU A 448 26.60 21.29 -6.70
CA GLU A 448 26.87 22.66 -6.26
C GLU A 448 27.54 22.67 -4.88
N PRO A 449 28.89 22.63 -4.82
CA PRO A 449 29.66 22.47 -3.58
C PRO A 449 29.41 23.52 -2.49
N GLN A 450 28.87 24.71 -2.85
CA GLN A 450 28.55 25.77 -1.88
C GLN A 450 27.53 25.32 -0.81
N TRP A 451 26.69 24.36 -1.10
CA TRP A 451 25.71 23.86 -0.14
C TRP A 451 26.31 23.11 1.07
N LEU A 452 27.58 22.70 0.97
CA LEU A 452 28.25 22.00 2.05
C LEU A 452 28.44 22.88 3.29
N GLU A 453 28.84 24.16 3.10
CA GLU A 453 29.00 25.10 4.22
C GLU A 453 27.67 25.33 4.97
N LEU A 454 26.57 25.49 4.23
CA LEU A 454 25.23 25.60 4.83
C LEU A 454 24.84 24.33 5.58
N ALA A 455 25.14 23.13 5.02
CA ALA A 455 24.86 21.85 5.68
C ALA A 455 25.59 21.73 7.02
N GLU A 456 26.87 22.09 7.08
CA GLU A 456 27.68 22.08 8.30
C GLU A 456 27.17 23.09 9.34
N ASN A 457 26.79 24.30 8.90
CA ASN A 457 26.18 25.30 9.79
C ASN A 457 24.85 24.80 10.35
N ALA A 458 23.96 24.29 9.48
CA ALA A 458 22.67 23.74 9.89
C ALA A 458 22.84 22.59 10.88
N GLN A 459 23.80 21.69 10.67
CA GLN A 459 24.06 20.58 11.60
C GLN A 459 24.54 21.07 12.97
N ARG A 460 25.46 22.03 13.05
CA ARG A 460 25.90 22.63 14.32
C ARG A 460 24.73 23.25 15.07
N SER A 461 23.91 24.04 14.36
CA SER A 461 22.73 24.69 14.92
C SER A 461 21.67 23.65 15.36
N PHE A 462 21.49 22.57 14.59
CA PHE A 462 20.58 21.48 14.93
C PHE A 462 20.93 20.87 16.28
N VAL A 463 22.17 20.44 16.45
CA VAL A 463 22.62 19.82 17.73
C VAL A 463 22.49 20.80 18.87
N ALA A 464 22.87 22.07 18.70
CA ALA A 464 22.83 23.09 19.75
C ALA A 464 21.41 23.45 20.18
N ARG A 465 20.43 23.36 19.29
CA ARG A 465 19.07 23.87 19.54
C ARG A 465 18.05 22.77 19.84
N PHE A 466 18.22 21.57 19.28
CA PHE A 466 17.26 20.49 19.43
C PHE A 466 17.58 19.53 20.59
N TRP A 467 18.86 19.47 21.00
CA TRP A 467 19.26 18.53 22.03
C TRP A 467 18.79 18.98 23.43
N ASP A 468 18.00 18.13 24.10
CA ASP A 468 17.62 18.29 25.50
C ASP A 468 18.46 17.37 26.39
N GLU A 469 19.43 17.93 27.10
CA GLU A 469 20.28 17.16 28.04
C GLU A 469 19.47 16.50 29.15
N THR A 470 18.37 17.10 29.57
CA THR A 470 17.55 16.58 30.68
C THR A 470 16.86 15.27 30.28
N SER A 471 16.25 15.22 29.11
CA SER A 471 15.55 14.05 28.62
C SER A 471 16.47 13.08 27.86
N GLY A 472 17.59 13.55 27.29
CA GLY A 472 18.44 12.80 26.39
C GLY A 472 17.79 12.47 25.05
N SER A 473 16.93 13.37 24.58
CA SER A 473 16.19 13.29 23.34
C SER A 473 16.20 14.64 22.60
N LEU A 474 15.55 14.71 21.46
CA LEU A 474 15.40 15.94 20.69
C LEU A 474 14.00 16.52 20.90
N PHE A 475 13.90 17.87 20.93
CA PHE A 475 12.61 18.56 20.81
C PHE A 475 11.96 18.22 19.47
N ASP A 476 10.64 18.03 19.45
CA ASP A 476 9.90 17.74 18.23
C ASP A 476 9.85 18.93 17.27
N VAL A 477 9.64 20.14 17.84
CA VAL A 477 9.68 21.41 17.11
C VAL A 477 10.45 22.45 17.90
N VAL A 478 11.31 23.22 17.22
CA VAL A 478 12.00 24.39 17.75
C VAL A 478 11.44 25.65 17.09
N ASP A 479 11.37 26.77 17.83
CA ASP A 479 10.73 28.02 17.42
C ASP A 479 9.27 27.83 17.04
N VAL A 480 8.51 27.15 17.89
CA VAL A 480 7.07 26.89 17.70
C VAL A 480 6.33 28.22 17.40
N ASP A 481 5.47 28.20 16.37
CA ASP A 481 4.76 29.36 15.83
C ASP A 481 5.71 30.51 15.42
N HIS A 482 6.93 30.16 14.95
CA HIS A 482 8.00 31.08 14.64
C HIS A 482 8.43 31.98 15.80
N ARG A 483 8.14 31.60 17.06
CA ARG A 483 8.54 32.34 18.27
C ARG A 483 9.91 31.83 18.76
N PRO A 484 10.97 32.66 18.72
CA PRO A 484 12.31 32.23 19.10
C PRO A 484 12.37 31.60 20.49
N GLY A 485 12.99 30.42 20.59
CA GLY A 485 13.22 29.70 21.85
C GLY A 485 12.02 28.93 22.42
N VAL A 486 10.84 29.01 21.79
CA VAL A 486 9.70 28.17 22.18
C VAL A 486 9.88 26.78 21.57
N VAL A 487 9.76 25.71 22.38
CA VAL A 487 10.00 24.34 21.95
C VAL A 487 8.82 23.43 22.28
N ASP A 488 8.59 22.44 21.40
CA ASP A 488 7.71 21.29 21.65
C ASP A 488 8.55 20.13 22.19
N ARG A 489 8.18 19.62 23.38
CA ARG A 489 8.88 18.54 24.08
C ARG A 489 8.21 17.18 23.92
N SER A 490 7.15 17.08 23.09
CA SER A 490 6.43 15.83 22.86
C SER A 490 7.38 14.72 22.43
N MET A 491 7.30 13.57 23.08
CA MET A 491 8.12 12.42 22.73
C MET A 491 7.51 11.69 21.52
N ARG A 492 8.06 11.99 20.34
CA ARG A 492 7.61 11.50 19.05
C ARG A 492 8.73 10.76 18.31
N PRO A 493 8.40 9.87 17.36
CA PRO A 493 9.38 9.10 16.59
C PRO A 493 10.15 9.94 15.57
N ASN A 494 9.73 11.15 15.26
CA ASN A 494 10.31 12.05 14.25
C ASN A 494 11.82 12.23 14.41
N GLN A 495 12.29 12.29 15.66
CA GLN A 495 13.70 12.43 16.01
C GLN A 495 14.58 11.28 15.51
N LEU A 496 14.01 10.11 15.19
CA LEU A 496 14.75 8.96 14.66
C LEU A 496 15.43 9.26 13.32
N LEU A 497 14.85 10.15 12.51
CA LEU A 497 15.48 10.54 11.24
C LEU A 497 16.81 11.29 11.43
N ALA A 498 17.07 11.81 12.63
CA ALA A 498 18.38 12.37 12.96
C ALA A 498 19.47 11.30 13.21
N ALA A 499 19.08 10.03 13.49
CA ALA A 499 19.98 8.92 13.80
C ALA A 499 19.99 7.80 12.76
N GLY A 500 18.88 7.57 12.04
CA GLY A 500 18.70 6.49 11.07
C GLY A 500 17.75 6.85 9.94
N GLY A 501 17.58 5.96 8.97
CA GLY A 501 16.68 6.12 7.83
C GLY A 501 17.18 7.06 6.74
N LEU A 502 18.22 7.83 6.99
CA LEU A 502 18.82 8.78 6.03
C LEU A 502 20.28 8.42 5.74
N PRO A 503 20.85 8.90 4.62
CA PRO A 503 22.23 8.61 4.22
C PRO A 503 23.26 8.88 5.33
N TRP A 504 23.12 10.00 6.04
CA TRP A 504 24.01 10.37 7.15
C TRP A 504 23.24 10.68 8.42
N SER A 505 23.72 10.16 9.57
CA SER A 505 23.31 10.66 10.87
C SER A 505 23.69 12.13 11.02
N VAL A 506 22.81 12.93 11.60
CA VAL A 506 23.10 14.33 11.94
C VAL A 506 23.54 14.49 13.39
N LEU A 507 23.49 13.41 14.18
CA LEU A 507 23.95 13.32 15.56
C LEU A 507 25.31 12.59 15.63
N ASP A 508 26.08 12.85 16.69
CA ASP A 508 27.16 11.99 17.09
C ASP A 508 26.65 10.65 17.66
N ASP A 509 27.51 9.64 17.70
CA ASP A 509 27.14 8.28 18.10
C ASP A 509 26.52 8.20 19.52
N ALA A 510 27.00 9.03 20.46
CA ALA A 510 26.51 9.02 21.84
C ALA A 510 25.08 9.57 21.93
N LYS A 511 24.79 10.67 21.24
CA LYS A 511 23.43 11.23 21.18
C LYS A 511 22.50 10.35 20.37
N ALA A 512 22.95 9.83 19.22
CA ALA A 512 22.19 8.90 18.41
C ALA A 512 21.77 7.66 19.20
N LEU A 513 22.69 7.08 19.98
CA LEU A 513 22.39 5.94 20.86
C LEU A 513 21.30 6.28 21.89
N ARG A 514 21.38 7.44 22.56
CA ARG A 514 20.37 7.87 23.55
C ARG A 514 19.00 8.05 22.91
N VAL A 515 18.92 8.68 21.74
CA VAL A 515 17.67 8.87 20.97
C VAL A 515 17.05 7.53 20.60
N VAL A 516 17.83 6.60 20.04
CA VAL A 516 17.35 5.29 19.61
C VAL A 516 16.84 4.47 20.79
N LEU A 517 17.60 4.38 21.90
CA LEU A 517 17.19 3.63 23.09
C LEU A 517 15.95 4.23 23.76
N ARG A 518 15.79 5.56 23.74
CA ARG A 518 14.61 6.20 24.29
C ARG A 518 13.38 5.93 23.42
N CYS A 519 13.50 5.99 22.08
CA CYS A 519 12.42 5.61 21.18
C CYS A 519 12.07 4.12 21.31
N GLU A 520 13.07 3.24 21.49
CA GLU A 520 12.82 1.82 21.74
C GLU A 520 11.97 1.62 23.00
N SER A 521 12.33 2.28 24.10
CA SER A 521 11.65 2.08 25.39
C SER A 521 10.25 2.69 25.46
N GLN A 522 9.98 3.80 24.76
CA GLN A 522 8.72 4.54 24.89
C GLN A 522 7.76 4.38 23.71
N LEU A 523 8.30 4.15 22.50
CA LEU A 523 7.48 4.19 21.28
C LEU A 523 7.38 2.85 20.57
N TRP A 524 8.41 1.98 20.67
CA TRP A 524 8.42 0.72 19.93
C TRP A 524 7.37 -0.26 20.43
N THR A 525 6.70 -0.93 19.48
CA THR A 525 5.77 -2.05 19.70
C THR A 525 6.01 -3.12 18.62
N PRO A 526 5.46 -4.33 18.75
CA PRO A 526 5.52 -5.33 17.67
C PRO A 526 4.88 -4.88 16.35
N ALA A 527 3.97 -3.89 16.38
CA ALA A 527 3.30 -3.34 15.20
C ALA A 527 4.06 -2.16 14.55
N GLY A 528 5.12 -1.64 15.19
CA GLY A 528 5.88 -0.46 14.74
C GLY A 528 6.01 0.59 15.83
N LEU A 529 6.14 1.87 15.47
CA LEU A 529 6.35 2.95 16.44
C LEU A 529 5.08 3.78 16.64
N ARG A 530 4.76 4.06 17.91
CA ARG A 530 3.75 5.04 18.27
C ARG A 530 4.14 6.44 17.80
N SER A 531 3.17 7.20 17.34
CA SER A 531 3.35 8.60 16.90
C SER A 531 3.51 9.59 18.07
N LEU A 532 3.13 9.16 19.28
CA LEU A 532 3.27 9.91 20.53
C LEU A 532 3.46 8.93 21.69
N ALA A 533 4.27 9.29 22.69
CA ALA A 533 4.48 8.46 23.86
C ALA A 533 3.23 8.36 24.75
N PRO A 534 2.98 7.20 25.39
CA PRO A 534 1.77 6.96 26.20
C PRO A 534 1.64 7.84 27.46
N ASP A 535 2.72 8.45 27.92
CA ASP A 535 2.74 9.36 29.07
C ASP A 535 2.45 10.82 28.71
N ASP A 536 2.27 11.14 27.44
CA ASP A 536 1.85 12.47 26.99
C ASP A 536 0.34 12.67 27.21
N ALA A 537 -0.04 13.87 27.66
CA ALA A 537 -1.44 14.20 27.96
C ALA A 537 -2.36 14.17 26.71
N ALA A 538 -1.80 14.32 25.51
CA ALA A 538 -2.53 14.26 24.24
C ALA A 538 -2.58 12.84 23.65
N TYR A 539 -2.04 11.81 24.33
CA TYR A 539 -2.01 10.45 23.83
C TYR A 539 -3.42 9.86 23.70
N VAL A 540 -3.69 9.28 22.55
CA VAL A 540 -4.92 8.51 22.26
C VAL A 540 -4.52 7.14 21.74
N GLY A 541 -4.71 6.11 22.55
CA GLY A 541 -4.24 4.75 22.26
C GLY A 541 -5.10 3.95 21.29
N GLN A 542 -6.31 4.41 20.98
CA GLN A 542 -7.25 3.72 20.07
C GLN A 542 -7.68 4.64 18.94
N TYR A 543 -7.60 4.11 17.71
CA TYR A 543 -8.04 4.80 16.51
C TYR A 543 -9.47 4.37 16.16
N GLY A 544 -10.41 5.32 16.11
CA GLY A 544 -11.79 5.00 15.81
C GLY A 544 -12.77 6.13 16.11
N GLY A 545 -14.06 5.84 15.99
CA GLY A 545 -15.14 6.79 16.20
C GLY A 545 -15.48 7.61 14.95
N ASP A 546 -16.12 8.77 15.14
CA ASP A 546 -16.47 9.68 14.06
C ASP A 546 -15.21 10.30 13.42
N MET A 547 -15.39 11.08 12.35
CA MET A 547 -14.29 11.72 11.63
C MET A 547 -13.39 12.54 12.56
N ARG A 548 -13.98 13.30 13.49
CA ARG A 548 -13.20 14.17 14.38
C ARG A 548 -12.38 13.38 15.40
N GLN A 549 -12.95 12.31 15.94
CA GLN A 549 -12.28 11.42 16.89
C GLN A 549 -11.15 10.65 16.20
N ARG A 550 -11.45 10.04 15.08
CA ARG A 550 -10.52 9.24 14.28
C ARG A 550 -9.33 10.06 13.79
N ASP A 551 -9.60 11.16 13.08
CA ASP A 551 -8.52 11.98 12.52
C ASP A 551 -7.79 12.76 13.63
N GLY A 552 -8.49 13.07 14.74
CA GLY A 552 -7.88 13.63 15.95
C GLY A 552 -6.89 12.71 16.65
N SER A 553 -7.02 11.39 16.50
CA SER A 553 -6.09 10.39 17.05
C SER A 553 -4.97 9.96 16.08
N TYR A 554 -5.07 10.33 14.80
CA TYR A 554 -4.26 9.78 13.71
C TYR A 554 -2.75 9.92 13.91
N HIS A 555 -2.28 10.98 14.57
CA HIS A 555 -0.88 11.23 14.92
C HIS A 555 -0.67 11.46 16.43
N GLN A 556 -1.60 10.99 17.27
CA GLN A 556 -1.58 11.21 18.72
C GLN A 556 -1.51 9.90 19.52
N GLY A 557 -0.78 8.92 19.01
CA GLY A 557 -0.59 7.65 19.70
C GLY A 557 -0.67 6.43 18.80
N THR A 558 -1.35 6.52 17.65
CA THR A 558 -1.37 5.46 16.63
C THR A 558 0.04 5.02 16.24
N ILE A 559 0.18 3.76 15.95
CA ILE A 559 1.42 3.15 15.48
C ILE A 559 1.52 3.32 13.97
N TRP A 560 2.73 3.64 13.49
CA TRP A 560 3.07 3.79 12.09
C TRP A 560 4.21 2.85 11.69
N PRO A 561 3.94 1.78 10.91
CA PRO A 561 4.94 0.77 10.55
C PRO A 561 6.10 1.31 9.73
N TRP A 562 5.88 2.29 8.85
CA TRP A 562 6.92 2.83 7.98
C TRP A 562 8.12 3.42 8.76
N LEU A 563 7.88 3.95 9.95
CA LEU A 563 8.92 4.50 10.82
C LEU A 563 9.91 3.44 11.33
N ALA A 564 9.54 2.15 11.24
CA ALA A 564 10.45 1.05 11.59
C ALA A 564 11.73 1.09 10.76
N GLY A 565 11.69 1.64 9.52
CA GLY A 565 12.88 1.83 8.70
C GLY A 565 13.93 2.69 9.37
N ALA A 566 13.55 3.89 9.82
CA ALA A 566 14.44 4.81 10.51
C ALA A 566 14.93 4.25 11.85
N PHE A 567 14.02 3.62 12.61
CA PHE A 567 14.35 3.05 13.92
C PHE A 567 15.35 1.88 13.82
N ILE A 568 15.03 0.87 13.01
CA ILE A 568 15.84 -0.35 12.93
C ILE A 568 17.22 -0.05 12.32
N GLU A 569 17.28 0.80 11.30
CA GLU A 569 18.55 1.23 10.72
C GLU A 569 19.39 2.03 11.72
N GLY A 570 18.75 2.98 12.44
CA GLY A 570 19.40 3.72 13.52
C GLY A 570 19.91 2.80 14.61
N TRP A 571 19.12 1.80 15.02
CA TRP A 571 19.50 0.80 16.02
C TRP A 571 20.74 0.00 15.58
N VAL A 572 20.76 -0.49 14.35
CA VAL A 572 21.91 -1.22 13.78
C VAL A 572 23.14 -0.32 13.73
N ARG A 573 22.99 0.93 13.32
CA ARG A 573 24.08 1.92 13.21
C ARG A 573 24.74 2.18 14.56
N VAL A 574 23.96 2.46 15.60
CA VAL A 574 24.50 2.75 16.95
C VAL A 574 25.04 1.51 17.66
N HIS A 575 24.74 0.30 17.18
CA HIS A 575 25.35 -0.96 17.63
C HIS A 575 26.49 -1.42 16.71
N GLY A 576 27.11 -0.49 15.96
CA GLY A 576 28.33 -0.68 15.18
C GLY A 576 28.15 -1.36 13.83
N SER A 577 26.91 -1.49 13.34
CA SER A 577 26.59 -2.06 12.00
C SER A 577 27.15 -3.48 11.76
N THR A 578 27.38 -4.24 12.83
CA THR A 578 27.91 -5.61 12.77
C THR A 578 26.88 -6.61 12.27
N GLU A 579 27.32 -7.77 11.76
CA GLU A 579 26.42 -8.85 11.37
C GLU A 579 25.58 -9.36 12.56
N ASP A 580 26.13 -9.33 13.79
CA ASP A 580 25.38 -9.65 15.00
C ASP A 580 24.28 -8.62 15.29
N ALA A 581 24.59 -7.33 15.18
CA ALA A 581 23.58 -6.26 15.31
C ALA A 581 22.45 -6.41 14.28
N LYS A 582 22.77 -6.72 13.02
CA LYS A 582 21.77 -7.00 11.99
C LYS A 582 20.90 -8.21 12.32
N CYS A 583 21.51 -9.30 12.80
CA CYS A 583 20.79 -10.52 13.20
C CYS A 583 19.84 -10.23 14.37
N GLN A 584 20.32 -9.51 15.39
CA GLN A 584 19.50 -9.08 16.53
C GLN A 584 18.34 -8.19 16.09
N ALA A 585 18.60 -7.18 15.26
CA ALA A 585 17.57 -6.26 14.76
C ALA A 585 16.49 -6.99 13.97
N ARG A 586 16.88 -7.95 13.12
CA ARG A 586 15.94 -8.81 12.40
C ARG A 586 15.03 -9.59 13.37
N THR A 587 15.61 -10.22 14.37
CA THR A 587 14.88 -11.11 15.30
C THR A 587 14.00 -10.31 16.27
N ARG A 588 14.51 -9.18 16.78
CA ARG A 588 13.82 -8.38 17.81
C ARG A 588 12.74 -7.48 17.25
N PHE A 589 12.93 -6.98 16.03
CA PHE A 589 12.10 -5.90 15.49
C PHE A 589 11.41 -6.26 14.18
N LEU A 590 12.17 -6.66 13.14
CA LEU A 590 11.58 -6.89 11.81
C LEU A 590 10.66 -8.12 11.78
N ALA A 591 11.08 -9.24 12.36
CA ALA A 591 10.28 -10.46 12.35
C ALA A 591 8.95 -10.32 13.12
N PRO A 592 8.90 -9.72 14.32
CA PRO A 592 7.64 -9.39 14.99
C PRO A 592 6.75 -8.44 14.19
N LEU A 593 7.32 -7.41 13.57
CA LEU A 593 6.58 -6.47 12.74
C LEU A 593 5.86 -7.19 11.58
N LEU A 594 6.56 -8.02 10.82
CA LEU A 594 5.97 -8.78 9.72
C LEU A 594 4.90 -9.76 10.23
N ALA A 595 5.17 -10.45 11.33
CA ALA A 595 4.23 -11.41 11.91
C ALA A 595 2.95 -10.76 12.43
N HIS A 596 3.01 -9.50 12.85
CA HIS A 596 1.85 -8.77 13.37
C HIS A 596 0.79 -8.52 12.29
N TYR A 597 1.20 -8.16 11.07
CA TYR A 597 0.28 -7.82 9.96
C TYR A 597 -0.14 -9.03 9.13
N GLU A 598 0.62 -10.13 9.15
CA GLU A 598 0.32 -11.33 8.35
C GLU A 598 -1.10 -11.89 8.54
N PRO A 599 -1.70 -11.90 9.77
CA PRO A 599 -3.06 -12.40 9.96
C PRO A 599 -4.16 -11.51 9.36
N SER A 600 -3.92 -10.22 9.20
CA SER A 600 -4.91 -9.24 8.73
C SER A 600 -4.80 -8.95 7.23
N ALA A 601 -3.58 -8.91 6.69
CA ALA A 601 -3.28 -8.59 5.30
C ALA A 601 -2.11 -9.45 4.80
N PRO A 602 -2.34 -10.72 4.46
CA PRO A 602 -1.28 -11.68 4.14
C PRO A 602 -0.29 -11.17 3.09
N GLY A 603 1.00 -11.14 3.48
CA GLY A 603 2.10 -10.67 2.64
C GLY A 603 2.26 -9.14 2.57
N HIS A 604 1.38 -8.36 3.18
CA HIS A 604 1.40 -6.90 3.18
C HIS A 604 1.51 -6.31 4.60
N LEU A 605 1.67 -4.98 4.68
CA LEU A 605 1.58 -4.21 5.92
C LEU A 605 0.58 -3.07 5.72
N GLY A 606 -0.18 -2.80 6.79
CA GLY A 606 -1.12 -1.69 6.82
C GLY A 606 -0.45 -0.34 7.08
N GLU A 607 -1.26 0.68 7.13
CA GLU A 607 -0.86 2.07 7.34
C GLU A 607 -0.57 2.36 8.80
N ILE A 608 -1.53 2.04 9.67
CA ILE A 608 -1.49 2.31 11.11
C ILE A 608 -1.98 1.10 11.93
N ALA A 609 -1.75 1.17 13.22
CA ALA A 609 -2.40 0.31 14.21
C ALA A 609 -2.72 1.11 15.49
N ASP A 610 -3.56 0.55 16.35
CA ASP A 610 -3.83 1.13 17.67
C ASP A 610 -2.55 1.21 18.51
N GLY A 611 -2.37 2.34 19.19
CA GLY A 611 -1.25 2.55 20.12
C GLY A 611 -1.28 1.60 21.31
N ASP A 612 -2.48 1.21 21.76
CA ASP A 612 -2.70 0.27 22.85
C ASP A 612 -2.78 -1.18 22.36
N ALA A 613 -2.33 -2.09 23.19
CA ALA A 613 -2.44 -3.53 22.90
C ALA A 613 -3.92 -3.95 22.79
N PRO A 614 -4.25 -4.86 21.87
CA PRO A 614 -3.38 -5.73 21.08
C PRO A 614 -2.80 -5.12 19.79
N HIS A 615 -2.84 -3.79 19.61
CA HIS A 615 -2.36 -3.06 18.45
C HIS A 615 -3.12 -3.46 17.17
N VAL A 616 -4.43 -3.31 17.18
CA VAL A 616 -5.31 -3.68 16.07
C VAL A 616 -4.92 -2.86 14.82
N PRO A 617 -4.65 -3.50 13.66
CA PRO A 617 -4.39 -2.79 12.42
C PRO A 617 -5.60 -1.97 11.99
N ASN A 618 -5.36 -0.73 11.58
CA ASN A 618 -6.35 0.26 11.17
C ASN A 618 -5.86 1.06 9.95
N GLY A 619 -6.65 2.04 9.51
CA GLY A 619 -6.32 2.87 8.35
C GLY A 619 -6.36 2.08 7.05
N CYS A 620 -5.44 2.39 6.14
CA CYS A 620 -5.32 1.71 4.86
C CYS A 620 -4.70 0.31 5.06
N PRO A 621 -5.41 -0.78 4.66
CA PRO A 621 -4.93 -2.14 4.94
C PRO A 621 -3.70 -2.54 4.13
N PHE A 622 -3.43 -1.87 3.00
CA PHE A 622 -2.32 -2.17 2.10
C PHE A 622 -1.57 -0.88 1.78
N GLN A 623 -0.41 -0.67 2.45
CA GLN A 623 0.29 0.61 2.41
C GLN A 623 1.69 0.48 1.81
N ALA A 624 1.97 1.26 0.76
CA ALA A 624 3.20 1.21 -0.02
C ALA A 624 4.46 1.49 0.81
N TRP A 625 4.49 2.57 1.59
CA TRP A 625 5.66 2.92 2.39
C TRP A 625 5.97 1.91 3.50
N SER A 626 4.93 1.30 4.10
CA SER A 626 5.13 0.24 5.10
C SER A 626 5.78 -1.00 4.50
N VAL A 627 5.28 -1.45 3.33
CA VAL A 627 5.88 -2.56 2.58
C VAL A 627 7.27 -2.18 2.06
N GLY A 628 7.44 -0.96 1.56
CA GLY A 628 8.72 -0.43 1.07
C GLY A 628 9.80 -0.46 2.15
N GLU A 629 9.52 0.10 3.32
CA GLU A 629 10.48 0.11 4.42
C GLU A 629 10.76 -1.31 4.97
N ALA A 630 9.75 -2.18 5.04
CA ALA A 630 9.94 -3.58 5.41
C ALA A 630 10.83 -4.33 4.40
N LEU A 631 10.66 -4.10 3.10
CA LEU A 631 11.51 -4.68 2.07
C LEU A 631 12.94 -4.13 2.15
N ARG A 632 13.12 -2.82 2.28
CA ARG A 632 14.42 -2.18 2.44
C ARG A 632 15.19 -2.73 3.64
N LEU A 633 14.50 -2.91 4.77
CA LEU A 633 15.09 -3.54 5.96
C LEU A 633 15.43 -5.02 5.72
N THR A 634 14.55 -5.77 5.06
CA THR A 634 14.80 -7.18 4.75
C THR A 634 16.09 -7.35 3.95
N GLU A 635 16.32 -6.49 2.96
CA GLU A 635 17.52 -6.52 2.13
C GLU A 635 18.77 -6.02 2.89
N SER A 636 18.68 -4.91 3.63
CA SER A 636 19.82 -4.34 4.36
C SER A 636 20.29 -5.19 5.55
N LEU A 637 19.37 -5.96 6.14
CA LEU A 637 19.66 -6.89 7.25
C LEU A 637 20.03 -8.30 6.78
N ARG A 638 20.22 -8.53 5.47
CA ARG A 638 20.75 -9.81 4.98
C ARG A 638 22.17 -10.03 5.53
N VAL A 639 22.35 -11.15 6.21
CA VAL A 639 23.66 -11.61 6.68
C VAL A 639 24.27 -12.44 5.57
N SER A 640 25.47 -12.08 5.12
CA SER A 640 26.21 -12.89 4.17
C SER A 640 26.51 -14.25 4.79
N PRO A 641 26.26 -15.37 4.10
CA PRO A 641 26.61 -16.69 4.64
C PRO A 641 28.11 -16.71 5.00
N SER A 642 28.42 -17.07 6.24
CA SER A 642 29.80 -17.11 6.70
C SER A 642 30.59 -18.05 5.79
N ARG A 643 31.85 -17.69 5.43
CA ARG A 643 32.75 -18.56 4.62
C ARG A 643 32.79 -20.01 5.12
N LYS A 644 32.51 -20.26 6.41
CA LYS A 644 32.48 -21.59 7.01
C LYS A 644 31.26 -22.44 6.62
N GLU A 645 30.15 -21.83 6.21
CA GLU A 645 28.96 -22.57 5.74
C GLU A 645 29.02 -22.87 4.24
N ALA A 646 29.70 -22.04 3.45
CA ALA A 646 29.93 -22.28 2.02
C ALA A 646 30.88 -23.49 1.76
N GLU A 647 31.67 -23.88 2.74
CA GLU A 647 32.63 -25.01 2.64
C GLU A 647 32.06 -26.36 3.11
N ARG A 648 30.78 -26.44 3.51
CA ARG A 648 30.17 -27.75 3.79
C ARG A 648 29.78 -28.43 2.49
N PRO A 649 30.46 -29.53 2.11
CA PRO A 649 30.10 -30.27 0.91
C PRO A 649 28.68 -30.83 1.08
N SER A 650 27.84 -30.62 0.05
CA SER A 650 26.50 -31.19 -0.01
C SER A 650 26.59 -32.71 0.12
N ARG A 651 26.21 -33.26 1.25
CA ARG A 651 26.04 -34.70 1.41
C ARG A 651 24.91 -35.16 0.48
N ARG A 652 25.25 -35.56 -0.74
CA ARG A 652 24.35 -36.34 -1.59
C ARG A 652 23.94 -37.59 -0.81
N ARG A 653 22.68 -37.69 -0.46
CA ARG A 653 22.10 -38.97 -0.02
C ARG A 653 22.08 -39.91 -1.24
N SER A 654 23.05 -40.81 -1.28
CA SER A 654 22.98 -41.96 -2.13
C SER A 654 21.91 -42.91 -1.57
N VAL A 655 20.79 -42.99 -2.27
CA VAL A 655 19.81 -44.06 -2.04
C VAL A 655 20.40 -45.32 -2.67
N ALA A 656 20.85 -46.25 -1.82
CA ALA A 656 21.24 -47.57 -2.21
C ALA A 656 19.97 -48.36 -2.58
N VAL A 657 19.82 -48.66 -3.86
CA VAL A 657 18.85 -49.68 -4.34
C VAL A 657 19.43 -51.03 -4.00
N HIS A 658 18.89 -51.72 -3.01
CA HIS A 658 19.11 -53.16 -2.85
C HIS A 658 18.13 -53.91 -3.75
N GLY A 659 18.66 -54.46 -4.83
CA GLY A 659 17.99 -55.53 -5.53
C GLY A 659 18.23 -56.84 -4.74
N SER A 660 17.17 -57.58 -4.56
CA SER A 660 17.27 -59.00 -4.19
C SER A 660 16.41 -59.81 -5.15
N THR A 661 17.07 -60.82 -5.66
CA THR A 661 16.61 -61.92 -6.48
C THR A 661 15.31 -62.56 -6.04
#